data_80415d11ad0c101d62ef78f33b9d94e8
#
_entry.id   80415d11ad0c101d62ef78f33b9d94e8
#
_cell.length_a   1.000
_cell.length_b   1.000
_cell.length_c   1.000
_cell.angle_alpha   90.00
_cell.angle_beta   90.00
_cell.angle_gamma   90.00
#
_symmetry.space_group_name_H-M   'P 1'
#
loop_
_entity.id
_entity.type
_entity.pdbx_description
1 polymer ?
#
loop_
_entity_poly.entity_id
_entity_poly.type
_entity_poly.pdbx_seq_one_letter_code
_entity_poly.pdbx_strand_id
1 'polypeptide(L)'
;LVFEDVPLYPIGLPFCFFPFSSSYSSGIIMPTFGDESSRGFYLRDGGYYFALSDYMDLALTGEIYTKGSWGLSARSSYRKRYKFSGSFNASYLVTRLGDKGLPDYSLSKDFKLNWTHSQDPKANPYRTFSASVNFATSSYDRNNLNSFYPGSQGFADANQNTKGSSISITQRFPNNPFSISATMNVNQRSKDSTISLTLPDITITMSRIFPFKRKNAVGKERWYEKISMSYNGYLRNSIDTKEDKLFKSSLVKDWRNAMQHQIPVSATFSLFKYLNISPSFNYTERWYTNKVEKAYDMQKKQVVARDTTYGFYRVFDYSTSVSASTTLYGFYKPLPFLGDKIKMIRHRFEPSVTLSYTPDFGASKYGFWKDLMYEDQYGQTQQISYSPFEGGMFGTAPNGKSGSVSFQLDNNLEMKIKSDRDSTGERKISLIDKLSLGMSYNMAADSFKWSDLSVGLRLKFSKSYTLNLNGTFDTYTYGYDEATKTVRRLDIPRWQAGKGLGRLRQTGTSFSYTFNNDTFGKLFGKKDNNDDSNNPPTDPNASNDPEFEQISSGEEGDQQGKMEGGRLRGAKKDTGEFDSYGYMVNKVPWSLSFSYSMQLRYGDFDPSKLEYKYKLTHALSFNGNIQPTKNWRFNFNATYDFDTHKISYMTC
;
A
#
# COMPACT_ATOMS: atom_id res chain seq x y z
N LEU A 1 17.76 0.20 53.43
CA LEU A 1 16.72 -0.02 52.42
C LEU A 1 15.36 -0.02 53.10
N VAL A 2 14.45 0.77 52.65
CA VAL A 2 13.06 0.86 53.14
C VAL A 2 12.16 0.42 52.00
N PHE A 3 11.33 -0.58 52.20
CA PHE A 3 10.34 -1.05 51.27
C PHE A 3 8.95 -0.86 51.88
N GLU A 4 8.10 -0.06 51.27
CA GLU A 4 6.76 0.30 51.79
C GLU A 4 6.75 0.77 53.24
N ASP A 5 7.63 1.74 53.58
CA ASP A 5 7.83 2.31 54.91
C ASP A 5 8.32 1.34 55.99
N VAL A 6 8.73 0.12 55.65
CA VAL A 6 9.33 -0.84 56.58
C VAL A 6 10.84 -0.92 56.37
N PRO A 7 11.66 -0.58 57.38
CA PRO A 7 13.10 -0.74 57.27
C PRO A 7 13.49 -2.22 57.25
N LEU A 8 14.14 -2.67 56.17
CA LEU A 8 14.67 -4.01 56.05
C LEU A 8 15.99 -4.16 56.85
N TYR A 9 15.89 -4.65 58.07
CA TYR A 9 17.04 -5.08 58.88
C TYR A 9 17.15 -6.61 58.80
N PRO A 10 18.34 -7.21 58.63
CA PRO A 10 19.70 -6.65 58.66
C PRO A 10 20.46 -6.81 57.31
N ILE A 11 19.95 -6.33 56.21
CA ILE A 11 20.74 -6.32 54.97
C ILE A 11 21.56 -5.02 54.93
N GLY A 12 22.65 -5.01 55.67
CA GLY A 12 23.70 -4.00 55.57
C GLY A 12 24.76 -4.50 54.59
N LEU A 13 24.84 -3.97 53.38
CA LEU A 13 26.01 -4.09 52.54
C LEU A 13 27.09 -3.17 53.09
N PRO A 14 28.29 -3.67 53.50
CA PRO A 14 29.28 -2.84 54.18
C PRO A 14 29.90 -1.77 53.24
N PHE A 15 29.73 -1.89 51.95
CA PHE A 15 30.20 -0.91 50.97
C PHE A 15 29.25 -0.91 49.78
N CYS A 16 28.45 0.13 49.61
CA CYS A 16 27.63 0.36 48.45
C CYS A 16 27.85 1.79 47.93
N PHE A 17 28.47 1.95 46.78
CA PHE A 17 28.59 3.23 46.15
C PHE A 17 27.34 3.48 45.28
N PHE A 18 26.48 4.34 45.73
CA PHE A 18 25.38 4.84 44.92
C PHE A 18 25.82 6.15 44.24
N PRO A 19 25.92 6.21 42.94
CA PRO A 19 26.16 7.47 42.29
C PRO A 19 24.92 8.35 42.39
N PHE A 20 24.99 9.39 43.21
CA PHE A 20 23.93 10.40 43.35
C PHE A 20 24.06 11.53 42.32
N SER A 21 24.60 11.26 41.14
CA SER A 21 24.64 12.27 40.10
C SER A 21 23.39 12.19 39.21
N SER A 22 22.60 13.23 39.20
CA SER A 22 21.48 13.41 38.24
C SER A 22 21.95 13.82 36.82
N SER A 23 23.25 14.02 36.65
CA SER A 23 23.86 14.40 35.37
C SER A 23 24.46 13.18 34.66
N TYR A 24 24.29 13.13 33.33
CA TYR A 24 24.97 12.15 32.49
C TYR A 24 26.48 12.32 32.66
N SER A 25 27.19 11.24 33.01
CA SER A 25 28.64 11.23 33.14
C SER A 25 29.24 10.15 32.24
N SER A 26 30.39 10.48 31.65
CA SER A 26 31.18 9.52 30.91
C SER A 26 31.80 8.48 31.84
N GLY A 27 31.99 7.25 31.38
CA GLY A 27 32.52 6.17 32.21
C GLY A 27 32.89 4.94 31.42
N ILE A 28 33.59 4.03 32.13
CA ILE A 28 34.03 2.74 31.59
C ILE A 28 32.83 1.78 31.57
N ILE A 29 32.66 1.06 30.48
CA ILE A 29 31.74 -0.06 30.33
C ILE A 29 32.53 -1.33 30.62
N MET A 30 32.17 -2.04 31.69
CA MET A 30 32.86 -3.29 32.07
C MET A 30 32.52 -4.39 31.08
N PRO A 31 33.55 -5.11 30.58
CA PRO A 31 33.35 -6.23 29.67
C PRO A 31 32.70 -7.43 30.36
N THR A 32 31.92 -8.17 29.60
CA THR A 32 31.50 -9.53 29.95
C THR A 32 32.58 -10.52 29.52
N PHE A 33 32.81 -11.56 30.31
CA PHE A 33 33.80 -12.60 30.00
C PHE A 33 33.11 -13.97 29.96
N GLY A 34 33.69 -14.86 29.20
CA GLY A 34 33.24 -16.24 29.06
C GLY A 34 34.11 -17.00 28.09
N ASP A 35 33.71 -18.21 27.75
CA ASP A 35 34.39 -19.05 26.78
C ASP A 35 33.42 -19.57 25.70
N GLU A 36 33.98 -19.84 24.55
CA GLU A 36 33.30 -20.38 23.39
C GLU A 36 34.20 -21.40 22.71
N SER A 37 33.66 -22.58 22.42
CA SER A 37 34.42 -23.67 21.83
C SER A 37 35.10 -23.33 20.50
N SER A 38 34.43 -22.52 19.66
CA SER A 38 34.93 -22.16 18.34
C SER A 38 35.96 -21.04 18.35
N ARG A 39 35.82 -20.04 19.24
CA ARG A 39 36.64 -18.80 19.27
C ARG A 39 37.48 -18.65 20.55
N GLY A 40 37.29 -19.51 21.54
CA GLY A 40 38.02 -19.49 22.80
C GLY A 40 37.47 -18.52 23.84
N PHE A 41 38.29 -18.19 24.84
CA PHE A 41 37.89 -17.20 25.86
C PHE A 41 37.68 -15.83 25.23
N TYR A 42 36.69 -15.11 25.76
CA TYR A 42 36.35 -13.78 25.27
C TYR A 42 36.19 -12.74 26.37
N LEU A 43 36.51 -11.52 26.02
CA LEU A 43 36.05 -10.30 26.67
C LEU A 43 35.16 -9.54 25.67
N ARG A 44 33.90 -9.29 26.01
CA ARG A 44 32.94 -8.73 25.11
C ARG A 44 32.21 -7.55 25.73
N ASP A 45 31.76 -6.60 24.88
CA ASP A 45 30.99 -5.41 25.23
C ASP A 45 31.68 -4.46 26.22
N GLY A 46 33.02 -4.59 26.42
CA GLY A 46 33.81 -3.68 27.18
C GLY A 46 34.15 -2.42 26.39
N GLY A 47 34.26 -1.29 27.08
CA GLY A 47 34.59 -0.06 26.38
C GLY A 47 34.41 1.22 27.19
N TYR A 48 34.04 2.27 26.52
CA TYR A 48 33.86 3.57 27.14
C TYR A 48 32.60 4.27 26.65
N TYR A 49 31.83 4.81 27.61
CA TYR A 49 30.66 5.64 27.36
C TYR A 49 31.02 7.10 27.45
N PHE A 50 30.75 7.84 26.38
CA PHE A 50 30.96 9.29 26.28
C PHE A 50 29.62 10.00 26.41
N ALA A 51 29.43 10.80 27.43
CA ALA A 51 28.34 11.74 27.55
C ALA A 51 28.72 13.01 26.77
N LEU A 52 28.47 13.06 25.44
CA LEU A 52 28.94 14.12 24.58
C LEU A 52 28.17 15.43 24.82
N SER A 53 26.88 15.36 25.07
CA SER A 53 26.02 16.51 25.35
C SER A 53 24.68 16.06 25.94
N ASP A 54 23.85 17.00 26.42
CA ASP A 54 22.48 16.76 26.90
C ASP A 54 21.56 16.15 25.82
N TYR A 55 22.00 16.11 24.56
CA TYR A 55 21.21 15.66 23.41
C TYR A 55 21.77 14.43 22.72
N MET A 56 23.00 14.01 23.04
CA MET A 56 23.71 12.96 22.31
C MET A 56 24.71 12.25 23.23
N ASP A 57 24.72 10.93 23.16
CA ASP A 57 25.69 10.04 23.78
C ASP A 57 26.48 9.25 22.71
N LEU A 58 27.55 8.58 23.13
CA LEU A 58 28.32 7.64 22.32
C LEU A 58 28.93 6.58 23.20
N ALA A 59 28.58 5.32 22.96
CA ALA A 59 29.25 4.17 23.57
C ALA A 59 30.14 3.50 22.51
N LEU A 60 31.42 3.42 22.78
CA LEU A 60 32.38 2.64 22.00
C LEU A 60 32.71 1.37 22.76
N THR A 61 32.37 0.21 22.19
CA THR A 61 32.61 -1.09 22.81
C THR A 61 33.41 -1.97 21.88
N GLY A 62 34.18 -2.88 22.46
CA GLY A 62 34.99 -3.86 21.73
C GLY A 62 34.78 -5.27 22.26
N GLU A 63 35.14 -6.22 21.44
CA GLU A 63 35.21 -7.62 21.80
C GLU A 63 36.50 -8.26 21.26
N ILE A 64 37.06 -9.16 22.03
CA ILE A 64 38.29 -9.87 21.66
C ILE A 64 38.19 -11.33 22.14
N TYR A 65 38.71 -12.21 21.30
CA TYR A 65 38.71 -13.66 21.53
C TYR A 65 40.12 -14.21 21.42
N THR A 66 40.43 -15.20 22.24
CA THR A 66 41.81 -15.77 22.31
C THR A 66 42.29 -16.41 21.02
N LYS A 67 41.39 -16.94 20.16
CA LYS A 67 41.74 -17.49 18.84
C LYS A 67 41.85 -16.42 17.75
N GLY A 68 41.85 -15.12 18.09
CA GLY A 68 42.15 -14.01 17.21
C GLY A 68 40.95 -13.41 16.49
N SER A 69 39.72 -13.75 16.87
CA SER A 69 38.52 -12.97 16.48
C SER A 69 38.47 -11.70 17.32
N TRP A 70 37.94 -10.62 16.71
CA TRP A 70 37.74 -9.34 17.39
C TRP A 70 36.63 -8.53 16.74
N GLY A 71 36.05 -7.60 17.48
CA GLY A 71 35.03 -6.72 16.99
C GLY A 71 35.06 -5.35 17.66
N LEU A 72 34.52 -4.34 16.96
CA LEU A 72 34.31 -2.99 17.45
C LEU A 72 32.85 -2.58 17.18
N SER A 73 32.23 -1.91 18.14
CA SER A 73 30.89 -1.38 18.02
C SER A 73 30.81 0.05 18.52
N ALA A 74 30.08 0.89 17.81
CA ALA A 74 29.78 2.26 18.14
C ALA A 74 28.28 2.42 18.23
N ARG A 75 27.76 2.78 19.40
CA ARG A 75 26.33 3.04 19.63
C ARG A 75 26.15 4.47 20.09
N SER A 76 25.22 5.18 19.48
CA SER A 76 24.85 6.54 19.83
C SER A 76 23.35 6.71 19.82
N SER A 77 22.81 7.42 20.79
CA SER A 77 21.43 7.86 20.82
C SER A 77 21.40 9.37 20.89
N TYR A 78 20.58 10.02 20.12
CA TYR A 78 20.49 11.47 20.11
C TYR A 78 19.04 11.92 20.00
N ARG A 79 18.70 12.96 20.80
CA ARG A 79 17.35 13.52 20.83
C ARG A 79 17.38 15.00 21.20
N LYS A 80 16.82 15.83 20.35
CA LYS A 80 16.52 17.22 20.67
C LYS A 80 15.04 17.48 20.52
N ARG A 81 14.38 17.80 21.65
CA ARG A 81 12.93 18.01 21.69
C ARG A 81 12.48 19.03 20.67
N TYR A 82 11.41 18.72 19.90
CA TYR A 82 10.86 19.53 18.81
C TYR A 82 11.80 19.74 17.62
N LYS A 83 12.92 19.02 17.53
CA LYS A 83 13.84 19.11 16.39
C LYS A 83 14.08 17.77 15.71
N PHE A 84 14.66 16.81 16.41
CA PHE A 84 14.96 15.51 15.86
C PHE A 84 15.19 14.47 16.97
N SER A 85 15.06 13.19 16.59
CA SER A 85 15.50 12.05 17.38
C SER A 85 16.07 10.98 16.47
N GLY A 86 16.95 10.16 17.01
CA GLY A 86 17.51 9.04 16.28
C GLY A 86 18.45 8.20 17.12
N SER A 87 18.87 7.09 16.52
CA SER A 87 19.89 6.19 17.06
C SER A 87 20.80 5.71 15.94
N PHE A 88 22.05 5.51 16.28
CA PHE A 88 23.08 4.99 15.38
C PHE A 88 23.78 3.82 16.07
N ASN A 89 23.94 2.72 15.35
CA ASN A 89 24.68 1.55 15.82
C ASN A 89 25.46 1.00 14.62
N ALA A 90 26.78 1.09 14.69
CA ALA A 90 27.69 0.51 13.72
C ALA A 90 28.57 -0.52 14.40
N SER A 91 28.74 -1.67 13.79
CA SER A 91 29.62 -2.72 14.29
C SER A 91 30.43 -3.35 13.17
N TYR A 92 31.65 -3.68 13.48
CA TYR A 92 32.58 -4.36 12.60
C TYR A 92 33.15 -5.58 13.33
N LEU A 93 33.04 -6.76 12.74
CA LEU A 93 33.39 -8.03 13.32
C LEU A 93 34.37 -8.76 12.40
N VAL A 94 35.48 -9.21 12.94
CA VAL A 94 36.43 -10.10 12.28
C VAL A 94 36.39 -11.45 12.98
N THR A 95 35.78 -12.44 12.31
CA THR A 95 35.62 -13.79 12.85
C THR A 95 36.66 -14.72 12.22
N ARG A 96 37.46 -15.38 13.07
CA ARG A 96 38.37 -16.45 12.70
C ARG A 96 37.89 -17.77 13.30
N LEU A 97 37.70 -18.77 12.47
CA LEU A 97 37.34 -20.13 12.87
C LEU A 97 38.38 -21.08 12.34
N GLY A 98 38.73 -22.11 13.13
CA GLY A 98 39.77 -23.08 12.80
C GLY A 98 41.20 -22.53 12.93
N ASP A 99 42.18 -23.38 12.75
CA ASP A 99 43.59 -23.02 12.83
C ASP A 99 44.16 -22.75 11.43
N LYS A 100 45.04 -21.73 11.34
CA LYS A 100 45.61 -21.29 10.07
C LYS A 100 46.42 -22.45 9.42
N GLY A 101 46.03 -22.82 8.21
CA GLY A 101 46.64 -23.90 7.45
C GLY A 101 45.87 -25.22 7.47
N LEU A 102 44.78 -25.32 8.22
CA LEU A 102 43.86 -26.46 8.21
C LEU A 102 42.66 -26.19 7.28
N PRO A 103 41.98 -27.24 6.77
CA PRO A 103 40.85 -27.09 5.84
C PRO A 103 39.62 -26.39 6.44
N ASP A 104 39.54 -26.39 7.76
CA ASP A 104 38.42 -25.74 8.52
C ASP A 104 38.68 -24.25 8.82
N TYR A 105 39.86 -23.71 8.40
CA TYR A 105 40.17 -22.31 8.60
C TYR A 105 39.26 -21.41 7.76
N SER A 106 38.56 -20.51 8.44
CA SER A 106 37.78 -19.45 7.77
C SER A 106 38.02 -18.09 8.42
N LEU A 107 38.09 -17.06 7.59
CA LEU A 107 38.21 -15.68 7.99
C LEU A 107 37.05 -14.89 7.38
N SER A 108 36.15 -14.36 8.20
CA SER A 108 35.09 -13.49 7.80
C SER A 108 35.30 -12.08 8.35
N LYS A 109 34.94 -11.08 7.53
CA LYS A 109 34.94 -9.67 7.91
C LYS A 109 33.54 -9.14 7.66
N ASP A 110 32.86 -8.81 8.73
CA ASP A 110 31.44 -8.49 8.72
C ASP A 110 31.20 -7.09 9.26
N PHE A 111 30.21 -6.42 8.68
CA PHE A 111 29.83 -5.08 9.03
C PHE A 111 28.30 -4.98 9.18
N LYS A 112 27.82 -4.25 10.18
CA LYS A 112 26.41 -3.94 10.37
C LYS A 112 26.25 -2.45 10.71
N LEU A 113 25.30 -1.81 10.08
CA LEU A 113 24.92 -0.42 10.31
C LEU A 113 23.41 -0.32 10.49
N ASN A 114 22.99 0.08 11.66
CA ASN A 114 21.61 0.47 11.94
C ASN A 114 21.58 1.96 12.28
N TRP A 115 20.84 2.72 11.49
CA TRP A 115 20.67 4.14 11.74
C TRP A 115 19.20 4.53 11.56
N THR A 116 18.62 5.08 12.62
CA THR A 116 17.29 5.65 12.57
C THR A 116 17.38 7.14 12.84
N HIS A 117 16.70 7.93 12.04
CA HIS A 117 16.58 9.36 12.22
C HIS A 117 15.18 9.83 11.87
N SER A 118 14.59 10.64 12.73
CA SER A 118 13.30 11.27 12.50
C SER A 118 13.38 12.74 12.85
N GLN A 119 13.13 13.59 11.89
CA GLN A 119 12.98 15.02 12.12
C GLN A 119 11.57 15.31 12.61
N ASP A 120 11.46 16.12 13.68
CA ASP A 120 10.15 16.58 14.18
C ASP A 120 9.54 17.55 13.15
N PRO A 121 8.25 17.39 12.76
CA PRO A 121 7.58 18.33 11.85
C PRO A 121 7.61 19.80 12.31
N LYS A 122 7.71 20.04 13.61
CA LYS A 122 7.81 21.39 14.19
C LYS A 122 9.18 22.04 13.99
N ALA A 123 10.22 21.24 13.67
CA ALA A 123 11.58 21.78 13.45
C ALA A 123 11.67 22.63 12.20
N ASN A 124 10.99 22.17 11.13
CA ASN A 124 10.89 22.90 9.87
C ASN A 124 9.64 22.43 9.12
N PRO A 125 8.61 23.27 8.95
CA PRO A 125 7.37 22.90 8.26
C PRO A 125 7.56 22.66 6.76
N TYR A 126 8.70 23.11 6.19
CA TYR A 126 8.98 23.02 4.76
C TYR A 126 9.96 21.91 4.39
N ARG A 127 10.64 21.34 5.38
CA ARG A 127 11.58 20.25 5.15
C ARG A 127 11.35 19.11 6.13
N THR A 128 11.26 17.91 5.61
CA THR A 128 11.23 16.67 6.41
C THR A 128 12.42 15.81 6.03
N PHE A 129 13.10 15.26 7.02
CA PHE A 129 14.16 14.30 6.84
C PHE A 129 13.92 13.08 7.72
N SER A 130 14.00 11.91 7.14
CA SER A 130 13.90 10.63 7.86
C SER A 130 14.89 9.63 7.27
N ALA A 131 15.42 8.78 8.13
CA ALA A 131 16.29 7.68 7.76
C ALA A 131 15.96 6.46 8.61
N SER A 132 15.91 5.31 7.96
CA SER A 132 15.81 3.98 8.57
C SER A 132 16.74 3.07 7.80
N VAL A 133 17.97 2.95 8.29
CA VAL A 133 19.02 2.16 7.64
C VAL A 133 19.24 0.89 8.46
N ASN A 134 19.08 -0.26 7.81
CA ASN A 134 19.42 -1.57 8.33
C ASN A 134 20.29 -2.28 7.26
N PHE A 135 21.57 -2.05 7.32
CA PHE A 135 22.54 -2.57 6.37
C PHE A 135 23.53 -3.50 7.07
N ALA A 136 23.75 -4.69 6.52
CA ALA A 136 24.75 -5.61 7.06
C ALA A 136 25.31 -6.51 5.96
N THR A 137 26.53 -6.98 6.11
CA THR A 137 27.02 -8.09 5.28
C THR A 137 26.17 -9.32 5.49
N SER A 138 25.99 -10.14 4.46
CA SER A 138 25.11 -11.32 4.50
C SER A 138 25.51 -12.37 5.54
N SER A 139 26.78 -12.37 5.95
CA SER A 139 27.33 -13.27 6.96
C SER A 139 27.30 -12.73 8.38
N TYR A 140 27.09 -11.42 8.57
CA TYR A 140 27.20 -10.78 9.89
C TYR A 140 26.36 -11.47 10.98
N ASP A 141 25.07 -11.65 10.71
CA ASP A 141 24.17 -12.20 11.73
C ASP A 141 24.44 -13.69 12.00
N ARG A 142 25.04 -14.41 11.05
CA ARG A 142 25.48 -15.79 11.25
C ARG A 142 26.76 -15.90 12.07
N ASN A 143 27.63 -14.91 11.99
CA ASN A 143 28.93 -14.89 12.69
C ASN A 143 28.88 -14.17 14.03
N ASN A 144 27.77 -13.46 14.32
CA ASN A 144 27.59 -12.79 15.61
C ASN A 144 27.06 -13.77 16.66
N LEU A 145 27.73 -13.82 17.82
CA LEU A 145 27.36 -14.71 18.92
C LEU A 145 25.91 -14.53 19.40
N ASN A 146 25.44 -13.28 19.47
CA ASN A 146 24.08 -12.98 19.91
C ASN A 146 23.00 -13.57 18.99
N SER A 147 23.34 -13.92 17.76
CA SER A 147 22.41 -14.53 16.81
C SER A 147 22.07 -15.99 17.14
N PHE A 148 22.85 -16.65 17.99
CA PHE A 148 22.65 -18.06 18.36
C PHE A 148 21.77 -18.27 19.60
N TYR A 149 21.39 -17.21 20.31
CA TYR A 149 20.56 -17.35 21.50
C TYR A 149 19.07 -17.24 21.16
N PRO A 150 18.26 -18.31 21.37
CA PRO A 150 16.82 -18.27 21.20
C PRO A 150 16.21 -17.18 22.08
N GLY A 151 15.29 -16.38 21.49
CA GLY A 151 14.62 -15.28 22.18
C GLY A 151 15.41 -13.98 22.22
N SER A 152 16.64 -13.94 21.73
CA SER A 152 17.36 -12.68 21.50
C SER A 152 16.95 -12.05 20.18
N GLN A 153 17.06 -10.73 20.09
CA GLN A 153 16.81 -10.01 18.83
C GLN A 153 17.80 -10.46 17.73
N GLY A 154 19.02 -10.83 18.11
CA GLY A 154 20.03 -11.39 17.20
C GLY A 154 19.60 -12.72 16.56
N PHE A 155 18.86 -13.58 17.27
CA PHE A 155 18.31 -14.80 16.70
C PHE A 155 17.24 -14.52 15.64
N ALA A 156 16.36 -13.53 15.89
CA ALA A 156 15.38 -13.07 14.90
C ALA A 156 16.08 -12.47 13.67
N ASP A 157 17.12 -11.64 13.87
CA ASP A 157 17.91 -11.03 12.81
C ASP A 157 18.65 -12.09 11.96
N ALA A 158 19.17 -13.16 12.57
CA ALA A 158 19.83 -14.25 11.85
C ALA A 158 18.90 -15.01 10.90
N ASN A 159 17.63 -15.09 11.25
CA ASN A 159 16.59 -15.72 10.42
C ASN A 159 16.00 -14.78 9.38
N GLN A 160 16.27 -13.47 9.47
CA GLN A 160 15.75 -12.49 8.53
C GLN A 160 16.50 -12.56 7.19
N ASN A 161 15.82 -13.01 6.15
CA ASN A 161 16.42 -13.11 4.80
C ASN A 161 16.51 -11.77 4.09
N THR A 162 15.65 -10.80 4.43
CA THR A 162 15.59 -9.49 3.77
C THR A 162 15.82 -8.35 4.74
N LYS A 163 16.64 -7.38 4.35
CA LYS A 163 16.90 -6.15 5.11
C LYS A 163 16.60 -4.96 4.23
N GLY A 164 15.77 -4.05 4.72
CA GLY A 164 15.39 -2.83 4.03
C GLY A 164 16.02 -1.61 4.66
N SER A 165 16.51 -0.69 3.83
CA SER A 165 17.01 0.62 4.27
C SER A 165 16.39 1.70 3.41
N SER A 166 15.97 2.79 4.04
CA SER A 166 15.42 3.94 3.34
C SER A 166 15.91 5.25 3.97
N ILE A 167 16.23 6.21 3.12
CA ILE A 167 16.51 7.59 3.52
C ILE A 167 15.62 8.47 2.67
N SER A 168 14.94 9.44 3.28
CA SER A 168 14.03 10.34 2.60
C SER A 168 14.22 11.76 3.06
N ILE A 169 14.32 12.67 2.09
CA ILE A 169 14.30 14.10 2.31
C ILE A 169 13.24 14.72 1.41
N THR A 170 12.36 15.52 1.98
CA THR A 170 11.35 16.26 1.22
C THR A 170 11.49 17.74 1.53
N GLN A 171 11.59 18.56 0.49
CA GLN A 171 11.66 20.01 0.58
C GLN A 171 10.47 20.63 -0.14
N ARG A 172 9.68 21.44 0.56
CA ARG A 172 8.62 22.29 0.02
C ARG A 172 9.06 23.73 -0.01
N PHE A 173 8.63 24.47 -1.00
CA PHE A 173 9.00 25.89 -1.14
C PHE A 173 7.76 26.74 -0.86
N PRO A 174 7.71 27.54 0.22
CA PRO A 174 6.49 28.23 0.67
C PRO A 174 5.86 29.18 -0.35
N ASN A 175 6.69 29.80 -1.19
CA ASN A 175 6.23 30.78 -2.18
C ASN A 175 6.24 30.25 -3.62
N ASN A 176 6.51 28.96 -3.80
CA ASN A 176 6.56 28.30 -5.09
C ASN A 176 5.69 27.03 -5.07
N PRO A 177 5.04 26.69 -6.18
CA PRO A 177 4.22 25.49 -6.26
C PRO A 177 5.04 24.19 -6.27
N PHE A 178 6.37 24.25 -6.20
CA PHE A 178 7.24 23.10 -6.28
C PHE A 178 7.48 22.42 -4.93
N SER A 179 7.59 21.13 -4.97
CA SER A 179 8.16 20.30 -3.91
C SER A 179 9.12 19.27 -4.51
N ILE A 180 10.20 18.99 -3.83
CA ILE A 180 11.22 18.02 -4.25
C ILE A 180 11.34 16.99 -3.14
N SER A 181 11.23 15.72 -3.50
CA SER A 181 11.48 14.58 -2.61
C SER A 181 12.60 13.75 -3.21
N ALA A 182 13.62 13.48 -2.42
CA ALA A 182 14.70 12.58 -2.79
C ALA A 182 14.71 11.40 -1.81
N THR A 183 14.70 10.18 -2.35
CA THR A 183 14.74 8.96 -1.58
C THR A 183 15.88 8.06 -2.03
N MET A 184 16.39 7.30 -1.08
CA MET A 184 17.30 6.19 -1.29
C MET A 184 16.66 4.95 -0.69
N ASN A 185 16.61 3.86 -1.45
CA ASN A 185 16.10 2.58 -0.99
C ASN A 185 17.13 1.49 -1.27
N VAL A 186 17.41 0.67 -0.27
CA VAL A 186 18.29 -0.49 -0.37
C VAL A 186 17.55 -1.70 0.18
N ASN A 187 17.44 -2.74 -0.62
CA ASN A 187 16.91 -4.03 -0.21
C ASN A 187 18.00 -5.08 -0.38
N GLN A 188 18.38 -5.71 0.71
CA GLN A 188 19.37 -6.80 0.73
C GLN A 188 18.67 -8.13 0.96
N ARG A 189 19.14 -9.17 0.29
CA ARG A 189 18.74 -10.56 0.52
C ARG A 189 19.98 -11.36 0.97
N SER A 190 19.95 -11.77 2.23
CA SER A 190 21.09 -12.43 2.87
C SER A 190 21.37 -13.83 2.32
N LYS A 191 20.35 -14.55 1.82
CA LYS A 191 20.47 -15.93 1.32
C LYS A 191 21.34 -16.04 0.08
N ASP A 192 21.21 -15.12 -0.85
CA ASP A 192 21.88 -15.10 -2.16
C ASP A 192 22.85 -13.92 -2.32
N SER A 193 23.05 -13.15 -1.25
CA SER A 193 23.94 -11.97 -1.19
C SER A 193 23.63 -10.95 -2.30
N THR A 194 22.35 -10.74 -2.57
CA THR A 194 21.90 -9.78 -3.58
C THR A 194 21.47 -8.47 -2.95
N ILE A 195 21.75 -7.38 -3.64
CA ILE A 195 21.38 -6.01 -3.29
C ILE A 195 20.60 -5.40 -4.43
N SER A 196 19.43 -4.86 -4.11
CA SER A 196 18.67 -3.95 -4.96
C SER A 196 18.79 -2.54 -4.39
N LEU A 197 19.44 -1.65 -5.11
CA LEU A 197 19.68 -0.27 -4.70
C LEU A 197 19.00 0.69 -5.67
N THR A 198 18.23 1.62 -5.13
CA THR A 198 17.66 2.75 -5.89
C THR A 198 18.23 4.04 -5.29
N LEU A 199 19.05 4.76 -6.07
CA LEU A 199 19.73 5.98 -5.63
C LEU A 199 20.24 6.81 -6.82
N PRO A 200 19.82 8.06 -6.98
CA PRO A 200 18.70 8.69 -6.31
C PRO A 200 17.34 8.28 -6.92
N ASP A 201 16.29 8.33 -6.13
CA ASP A 201 14.92 8.39 -6.59
C ASP A 201 14.38 9.78 -6.26
N ILE A 202 14.38 10.67 -7.24
CA ILE A 202 13.98 12.08 -7.06
C ILE A 202 12.61 12.27 -7.70
N THR A 203 11.67 12.78 -6.92
CA THR A 203 10.37 13.23 -7.37
C THR A 203 10.28 14.74 -7.26
N ILE A 204 9.99 15.40 -8.37
CA ILE A 204 9.76 16.85 -8.46
C ILE A 204 8.29 17.04 -8.79
N THR A 205 7.51 17.62 -7.88
CA THR A 205 6.10 17.89 -8.11
C THR A 205 5.85 19.40 -8.13
N MET A 206 5.06 19.83 -9.09
CA MET A 206 4.47 21.16 -9.11
C MET A 206 2.98 21.02 -8.85
N SER A 207 2.50 21.61 -7.76
CA SER A 207 1.07 21.63 -7.46
C SER A 207 0.31 22.36 -8.55
N ARG A 208 -1.00 22.12 -8.64
CA ARG A 208 -1.85 22.73 -9.66
C ARG A 208 -1.70 24.25 -9.66
N ILE A 209 -1.36 24.80 -10.81
CA ILE A 209 -1.29 26.24 -11.09
C ILE A 209 -2.29 26.60 -12.19
N PHE A 210 -2.68 27.86 -12.23
CA PHE A 210 -3.49 28.44 -13.27
C PHE A 210 -2.67 29.49 -14.02
N PRO A 211 -1.91 29.09 -15.05
CA PRO A 211 -0.90 29.96 -15.67
C PRO A 211 -1.48 31.20 -16.32
N PHE A 212 -2.75 31.14 -16.75
CA PHE A 212 -3.43 32.22 -17.44
C PHE A 212 -4.35 33.04 -16.53
N LYS A 213 -4.35 32.77 -15.21
CA LYS A 213 -5.18 33.50 -14.25
C LYS A 213 -4.63 34.89 -14.02
N ARG A 214 -5.48 35.91 -14.19
CA ARG A 214 -5.16 37.30 -13.93
C ARG A 214 -4.88 37.52 -12.44
N LYS A 215 -3.80 38.31 -12.13
CA LYS A 215 -3.47 38.63 -10.73
C LYS A 215 -4.57 39.48 -10.05
N ASN A 216 -5.13 40.45 -10.78
CA ASN A 216 -6.18 41.36 -10.30
C ASN A 216 -7.43 41.15 -11.17
N ALA A 217 -8.19 40.10 -10.90
CA ALA A 217 -9.39 39.80 -11.67
C ALA A 217 -10.56 40.69 -11.22
N VAL A 218 -11.08 41.50 -12.12
CA VAL A 218 -12.32 42.23 -11.96
C VAL A 218 -13.36 41.57 -12.86
N GLY A 219 -14.51 41.19 -12.29
CA GLY A 219 -15.63 40.51 -12.99
C GLY A 219 -15.49 38.98 -13.02
N LYS A 220 -16.27 38.34 -13.92
CA LYS A 220 -16.30 36.89 -14.04
C LYS A 220 -15.00 36.33 -14.61
N GLU A 221 -14.58 35.15 -14.11
CA GLU A 221 -13.45 34.41 -14.67
C GLU A 221 -13.67 34.06 -16.13
N ARG A 222 -12.67 34.29 -16.98
CA ARG A 222 -12.69 33.94 -18.40
C ARG A 222 -12.37 32.45 -18.57
N TRP A 223 -12.75 31.85 -19.69
CA TRP A 223 -12.60 30.41 -19.94
C TRP A 223 -11.11 29.95 -19.83
N TYR A 224 -10.16 30.75 -20.31
CA TYR A 224 -8.74 30.42 -20.27
C TYR A 224 -8.13 30.52 -18.86
N GLU A 225 -8.73 31.31 -17.96
CA GLU A 225 -8.29 31.41 -16.56
C GLU A 225 -8.54 30.13 -15.76
N LYS A 226 -9.42 29.27 -16.27
CA LYS A 226 -9.75 27.97 -15.70
C LYS A 226 -8.84 26.85 -16.16
N ILE A 227 -7.89 27.13 -17.07
CA ILE A 227 -6.90 26.17 -17.50
C ILE A 227 -5.88 26.00 -16.38
N SER A 228 -5.77 24.79 -15.91
CA SER A 228 -4.83 24.40 -14.87
C SER A 228 -3.80 23.42 -15.41
N MET A 229 -2.60 23.52 -14.86
CA MET A 229 -1.49 22.65 -15.18
C MET A 229 -0.79 22.21 -13.91
N SER A 230 -0.32 20.98 -13.87
CA SER A 230 0.59 20.47 -12.85
C SER A 230 1.76 19.75 -13.52
N TYR A 231 2.78 19.44 -12.75
CA TYR A 231 3.93 18.71 -13.26
C TYR A 231 4.41 17.70 -12.23
N ASN A 232 4.72 16.48 -12.72
CA ASN A 232 5.40 15.46 -11.95
C ASN A 232 6.62 14.99 -12.73
N GLY A 233 7.79 15.16 -12.16
CA GLY A 233 9.06 14.67 -12.68
C GLY A 233 9.61 13.58 -11.78
N TYR A 234 10.08 12.50 -12.36
CA TYR A 234 10.70 11.36 -11.67
C TYR A 234 12.06 11.11 -12.27
N LEU A 235 13.11 11.21 -11.47
CA LEU A 235 14.45 10.76 -11.83
C LEU A 235 14.79 9.56 -10.98
N ARG A 236 15.05 8.42 -11.59
CA ARG A 236 15.34 7.19 -10.89
C ARG A 236 16.54 6.48 -11.46
N ASN A 237 17.44 6.07 -10.57
CA ASN A 237 18.56 5.19 -10.90
C ASN A 237 18.46 3.97 -10.01
N SER A 238 18.60 2.77 -10.57
CA SER A 238 18.57 1.54 -9.79
C SER A 238 19.53 0.50 -10.33
N ILE A 239 20.00 -0.36 -9.44
CA ILE A 239 20.80 -1.52 -9.76
C ILE A 239 20.37 -2.72 -8.92
N ASP A 240 20.31 -3.88 -9.55
CA ASP A 240 20.16 -5.18 -8.91
C ASP A 240 21.44 -5.96 -9.14
N THR A 241 22.20 -6.22 -8.07
CA THR A 241 23.53 -6.85 -8.18
C THR A 241 23.87 -7.67 -6.94
N LYS A 242 25.03 -8.32 -6.95
CA LYS A 242 25.58 -8.96 -5.76
C LYS A 242 26.41 -7.97 -4.94
N GLU A 243 26.50 -8.20 -3.63
CA GLU A 243 27.24 -7.33 -2.69
C GLU A 243 28.68 -7.06 -3.11
N ASP A 244 29.38 -8.08 -3.59
CA ASP A 244 30.79 -8.00 -4.03
C ASP A 244 31.01 -7.20 -5.31
N LYS A 245 29.95 -7.02 -6.12
CA LYS A 245 30.00 -6.32 -7.40
C LYS A 245 29.49 -4.88 -7.33
N LEU A 246 28.82 -4.49 -6.24
CA LEU A 246 28.18 -3.18 -6.14
C LEU A 246 29.14 -2.01 -6.41
N PHE A 247 30.30 -2.02 -5.75
CA PHE A 247 31.32 -0.96 -5.90
C PHE A 247 32.19 -1.08 -7.17
N LYS A 248 32.01 -2.17 -7.93
CA LYS A 248 32.68 -2.38 -9.21
C LYS A 248 31.75 -2.12 -10.39
N SER A 249 30.49 -1.78 -10.13
CA SER A 249 29.48 -1.55 -11.14
C SER A 249 29.69 -0.24 -11.90
N SER A 250 29.40 -0.25 -13.20
CA SER A 250 29.42 0.94 -14.04
C SER A 250 28.07 1.65 -13.98
N LEU A 251 28.07 2.95 -13.64
CA LEU A 251 26.85 3.77 -13.62
C LEU A 251 26.13 3.84 -14.97
N VAL A 252 26.83 3.61 -16.08
CA VAL A 252 26.22 3.66 -17.42
C VAL A 252 25.72 2.31 -17.89
N LYS A 253 26.49 1.24 -17.64
CA LYS A 253 26.22 -0.11 -18.19
C LYS A 253 25.37 -0.98 -17.29
N ASP A 254 25.63 -0.90 -15.98
CA ASP A 254 25.02 -1.82 -15.02
C ASP A 254 23.81 -1.21 -14.30
N TRP A 255 23.79 0.12 -14.19
CA TRP A 255 22.67 0.84 -13.59
C TRP A 255 21.59 1.15 -14.62
N ARG A 256 20.35 0.98 -14.22
CA ARG A 256 19.18 1.46 -14.97
C ARG A 256 18.93 2.90 -14.61
N ASN A 257 19.08 3.80 -15.56
CA ASN A 257 18.91 5.24 -15.39
C ASN A 257 17.75 5.70 -16.25
N ALA A 258 16.78 6.37 -15.65
CA ALA A 258 15.64 6.89 -16.39
C ALA A 258 15.06 8.15 -15.74
N MET A 259 14.47 9.02 -16.55
CA MET A 259 13.70 10.16 -16.11
C MET A 259 12.34 10.16 -16.81
N GLN A 260 11.28 10.52 -16.05
CA GLN A 260 9.93 10.66 -16.59
C GLN A 260 9.38 12.03 -16.23
N HIS A 261 8.71 12.65 -17.20
CA HIS A 261 7.99 13.90 -17.05
C HIS A 261 6.51 13.66 -17.35
N GLN A 262 5.64 14.13 -16.47
CA GLN A 262 4.21 14.09 -16.66
C GLN A 262 3.64 15.49 -16.51
N ILE A 263 2.91 15.94 -17.51
CA ILE A 263 2.33 17.29 -17.57
C ILE A 263 0.83 17.16 -17.86
N PRO A 264 0.00 16.93 -16.84
CA PRO A 264 -1.44 17.00 -16.99
C PRO A 264 -1.90 18.46 -17.08
N VAL A 265 -2.65 18.76 -18.13
CA VAL A 265 -3.34 20.04 -18.35
C VAL A 265 -4.83 19.77 -18.37
N SER A 266 -5.62 20.50 -17.60
CA SER A 266 -7.05 20.33 -17.55
C SER A 266 -7.76 21.66 -17.35
N ALA A 267 -8.99 21.73 -17.84
CA ALA A 267 -9.88 22.86 -17.58
C ALA A 267 -11.27 22.36 -17.26
N THR A 268 -12.08 23.16 -16.59
CA THR A 268 -13.49 22.86 -16.34
C THR A 268 -14.30 24.11 -16.60
N PHE A 269 -15.27 24.01 -17.50
CA PHE A 269 -16.21 25.10 -17.80
C PHE A 269 -17.63 24.61 -17.71
N SER A 270 -18.51 25.47 -17.23
CA SER A 270 -19.94 25.23 -17.24
C SER A 270 -20.56 25.93 -18.45
N LEU A 271 -21.08 25.16 -19.39
CA LEU A 271 -21.84 25.64 -20.53
C LEU A 271 -23.31 25.73 -20.15
N PHE A 272 -23.98 26.81 -20.52
CA PHE A 272 -25.38 27.07 -20.17
C PHE A 272 -25.71 26.94 -18.67
N LYS A 273 -24.71 27.08 -17.77
CA LYS A 273 -24.80 26.93 -16.31
C LYS A 273 -25.00 25.49 -15.80
N TYR A 274 -25.37 24.55 -16.64
CA TYR A 274 -25.80 23.20 -16.23
C TYR A 274 -24.90 22.10 -16.78
N LEU A 275 -24.27 22.29 -17.94
CA LEU A 275 -23.40 21.30 -18.55
C LEU A 275 -21.96 21.61 -18.22
N ASN A 276 -21.30 20.74 -17.47
CA ASN A 276 -19.88 20.84 -17.16
C ASN A 276 -19.08 20.09 -18.22
N ILE A 277 -18.18 20.81 -18.89
CA ILE A 277 -17.25 20.26 -19.87
C ILE A 277 -15.85 20.36 -19.29
N SER A 278 -15.16 19.21 -19.22
CA SER A 278 -13.82 19.09 -18.64
C SER A 278 -12.87 18.44 -19.66
N PRO A 279 -12.24 19.24 -20.54
CA PRO A 279 -11.15 18.75 -21.36
C PRO A 279 -9.90 18.50 -20.51
N SER A 280 -9.15 17.47 -20.86
CA SER A 280 -7.85 17.19 -20.30
C SER A 280 -6.89 16.73 -21.38
N PHE A 281 -5.63 17.09 -21.21
CA PHE A 281 -4.51 16.69 -22.06
C PHE A 281 -3.38 16.22 -21.13
N ASN A 282 -2.96 14.98 -21.27
CA ASN A 282 -1.89 14.41 -20.48
C ASN A 282 -0.71 14.14 -21.42
N TYR A 283 0.42 14.76 -21.11
CA TYR A 283 1.68 14.54 -21.81
C TYR A 283 2.63 13.79 -20.90
N THR A 284 3.21 12.70 -21.39
CA THR A 284 4.22 11.91 -20.70
C THR A 284 5.45 11.81 -21.58
N GLU A 285 6.62 12.12 -21.02
CA GLU A 285 7.90 11.98 -21.68
C GLU A 285 8.85 11.17 -20.80
N ARG A 286 9.60 10.27 -21.40
CA ARG A 286 10.55 9.38 -20.73
C ARG A 286 11.91 9.53 -21.39
N TRP A 287 12.94 9.68 -20.57
CA TRP A 287 14.32 9.72 -21.00
C TRP A 287 15.05 8.49 -20.52
N TYR A 288 15.71 7.81 -21.42
CA TYR A 288 16.48 6.59 -21.18
C TYR A 288 17.93 6.77 -21.60
N THR A 289 18.83 6.08 -20.90
CA THR A 289 20.26 6.06 -21.22
C THR A 289 20.66 4.87 -22.07
N ASN A 290 19.73 3.96 -22.34
CA ASN A 290 19.94 2.78 -23.18
C ASN A 290 18.65 2.36 -23.89
N LYS A 291 18.83 1.56 -24.93
CA LYS A 291 17.77 0.80 -25.61
C LYS A 291 18.26 -0.60 -25.88
N VAL A 292 17.34 -1.56 -25.87
CA VAL A 292 17.63 -2.98 -26.04
C VAL A 292 17.03 -3.45 -27.35
N GLU A 293 17.87 -3.86 -28.30
CA GLU A 293 17.46 -4.49 -29.54
C GLU A 293 17.26 -5.98 -29.30
N LYS A 294 16.18 -6.53 -29.87
CA LYS A 294 15.86 -7.96 -29.75
C LYS A 294 16.06 -8.69 -31.07
N ALA A 295 16.38 -9.95 -30.98
CA ALA A 295 16.44 -10.87 -32.10
C ALA A 295 15.86 -12.23 -31.71
N TYR A 296 15.42 -12.99 -32.70
CA TYR A 296 14.98 -14.36 -32.46
C TYR A 296 16.20 -15.30 -32.43
N ASP A 297 16.32 -16.06 -31.35
CA ASP A 297 17.34 -17.08 -31.16
C ASP A 297 16.80 -18.42 -31.64
N MET A 298 17.34 -18.90 -32.78
CA MET A 298 16.94 -20.17 -33.41
C MET A 298 17.21 -21.38 -32.49
N GLN A 299 18.24 -21.32 -31.62
CA GLN A 299 18.57 -22.44 -30.76
C GLN A 299 17.64 -22.52 -29.55
N LYS A 300 17.32 -21.38 -28.96
CA LYS A 300 16.42 -21.27 -27.81
C LYS A 300 14.95 -21.18 -28.20
N LYS A 301 14.65 -21.01 -29.51
CA LYS A 301 13.31 -20.80 -30.04
C LYS A 301 12.52 -19.70 -29.33
N GLN A 302 13.20 -18.60 -28.98
CA GLN A 302 12.61 -17.48 -28.26
C GLN A 302 13.24 -16.14 -28.67
N VAL A 303 12.50 -15.06 -28.46
CA VAL A 303 12.99 -13.70 -28.65
C VAL A 303 13.88 -13.33 -27.47
N VAL A 304 15.13 -12.97 -27.73
CA VAL A 304 16.14 -12.60 -26.72
C VAL A 304 16.69 -11.19 -27.00
N ALA A 305 17.22 -10.56 -25.96
CA ALA A 305 17.99 -9.35 -26.13
C ALA A 305 19.27 -9.65 -26.93
N ARG A 306 19.45 -8.94 -28.05
CA ARG A 306 20.63 -9.10 -28.93
C ARG A 306 21.73 -8.13 -28.57
N ASP A 307 21.39 -6.85 -28.46
CA ASP A 307 22.35 -5.78 -28.23
C ASP A 307 21.74 -4.66 -27.37
N THR A 308 22.58 -4.03 -26.57
CA THR A 308 22.21 -2.87 -25.76
C THR A 308 23.02 -1.67 -26.21
N THR A 309 22.36 -0.69 -26.80
CA THR A 309 22.98 0.55 -27.26
C THR A 309 22.81 1.64 -26.21
N TYR A 310 23.90 2.26 -25.80
CA TYR A 310 23.92 3.33 -24.82
C TYR A 310 23.90 4.70 -25.50
N GLY A 311 23.11 5.61 -24.97
CA GLY A 311 22.92 6.96 -25.50
C GLY A 311 21.74 7.65 -24.82
N PHE A 312 21.42 8.85 -25.26
CA PHE A 312 20.22 9.55 -24.80
C PHE A 312 19.05 9.26 -25.73
N TYR A 313 17.99 8.69 -25.17
CA TYR A 313 16.78 8.33 -25.90
C TYR A 313 15.57 8.97 -25.25
N ARG A 314 14.75 9.60 -26.09
CA ARG A 314 13.51 10.26 -25.72
C ARG A 314 12.33 9.47 -26.23
N VAL A 315 11.41 9.09 -25.33
CA VAL A 315 10.16 8.39 -25.66
C VAL A 315 9.00 9.19 -25.07
N PHE A 316 8.05 9.58 -25.89
CA PHE A 316 6.91 10.37 -25.43
C PHE A 316 5.58 9.82 -25.94
N ASP A 317 4.55 10.10 -25.20
CA ASP A 317 3.16 9.88 -25.58
C ASP A 317 2.27 10.98 -25.01
N TYR A 318 1.12 11.13 -25.61
CA TYR A 318 0.08 12.00 -25.08
C TYR A 318 -1.31 11.41 -25.29
N SER A 319 -2.21 11.76 -24.38
CA SER A 319 -3.62 11.42 -24.48
C SER A 319 -4.46 12.67 -24.25
N THR A 320 -5.59 12.74 -24.92
CA THR A 320 -6.57 13.78 -24.75
C THR A 320 -7.92 13.18 -24.37
N SER A 321 -8.64 13.85 -23.47
CA SER A 321 -10.01 13.46 -23.16
C SER A 321 -10.89 14.68 -22.96
N VAL A 322 -12.17 14.52 -23.26
CA VAL A 322 -13.20 15.53 -23.00
C VAL A 322 -14.35 14.82 -22.26
N SER A 323 -14.62 15.27 -21.06
CA SER A 323 -15.76 14.78 -20.26
C SER A 323 -16.85 15.84 -20.24
N ALA A 324 -18.08 15.44 -20.51
CA ALA A 324 -19.27 16.25 -20.40
C ALA A 324 -20.20 15.63 -19.34
N SER A 325 -20.60 16.40 -18.34
CA SER A 325 -21.47 15.92 -17.26
C SER A 325 -22.47 16.98 -16.85
N THR A 326 -23.64 16.55 -16.39
CA THR A 326 -24.65 17.42 -15.84
C THR A 326 -25.31 16.77 -14.63
N THR A 327 -25.94 17.59 -13.78
CA THR A 327 -26.73 17.10 -12.64
C THR A 327 -28.17 17.58 -12.82
N LEU A 328 -29.07 16.62 -12.95
CA LEU A 328 -30.51 16.87 -13.07
C LEU A 328 -31.21 16.47 -11.78
N TYR A 329 -32.14 17.27 -11.33
CA TYR A 329 -32.93 17.02 -10.12
C TYR A 329 -34.41 16.85 -10.49
N GLY A 330 -34.97 15.69 -10.12
CA GLY A 330 -36.38 15.42 -10.14
C GLY A 330 -36.97 15.53 -8.72
N PHE A 331 -38.09 16.22 -8.56
CA PHE A 331 -38.81 16.30 -7.31
C PHE A 331 -40.21 15.73 -7.52
N TYR A 332 -40.50 14.65 -6.79
CA TYR A 332 -41.78 13.96 -6.90
C TYR A 332 -42.58 14.09 -5.60
N LYS A 333 -43.81 14.50 -5.70
CA LYS A 333 -44.74 14.40 -4.59
C LYS A 333 -45.27 12.98 -4.49
N PRO A 334 -45.43 12.42 -3.28
CA PRO A 334 -45.94 11.08 -3.11
C PRO A 334 -47.37 11.01 -3.63
N LEU A 335 -47.78 9.83 -4.09
CA LEU A 335 -49.14 9.58 -4.48
C LEU A 335 -50.06 9.62 -3.25
N PRO A 336 -51.34 10.13 -3.37
CA PRO A 336 -52.21 10.38 -2.22
C PRO A 336 -52.43 9.16 -1.31
N PHE A 337 -52.36 7.94 -1.84
CA PHE A 337 -52.60 6.72 -1.07
C PHE A 337 -51.40 6.36 -0.11
N LEU A 338 -50.26 7.01 -0.26
CA LEU A 338 -49.11 6.83 0.66
C LEU A 338 -49.18 7.68 1.93
N GLY A 339 -50.24 8.50 2.05
CA GLY A 339 -50.50 9.36 3.19
C GLY A 339 -49.46 10.50 3.35
N ASP A 340 -49.65 11.32 4.40
CA ASP A 340 -48.86 12.55 4.63
C ASP A 340 -47.49 12.31 5.27
N LYS A 341 -47.08 11.03 5.46
CA LYS A 341 -45.77 10.69 6.06
C LYS A 341 -44.63 11.04 5.14
N ILE A 342 -44.80 10.91 3.82
CA ILE A 342 -43.74 11.20 2.83
C ILE A 342 -44.02 12.60 2.29
N LYS A 343 -43.11 13.54 2.52
CA LYS A 343 -43.24 14.91 2.04
C LYS A 343 -42.79 15.08 0.60
N MET A 344 -41.67 14.49 0.23
CA MET A 344 -41.06 14.65 -1.10
C MET A 344 -40.03 13.57 -1.36
N ILE A 345 -39.94 13.13 -2.63
CA ILE A 345 -38.88 12.27 -3.13
C ILE A 345 -38.00 13.10 -4.06
N ARG A 346 -36.70 13.13 -3.81
CA ARG A 346 -35.69 13.77 -4.65
C ARG A 346 -34.92 12.72 -5.42
N HIS A 347 -34.92 12.82 -6.74
CA HIS A 347 -34.09 12.06 -7.63
C HIS A 347 -32.97 12.95 -8.16
N ARG A 348 -31.74 12.56 -7.96
CA ARG A 348 -30.56 13.19 -8.54
C ARG A 348 -30.02 12.25 -9.62
N PHE A 349 -29.97 12.75 -10.84
CA PHE A 349 -29.55 12.04 -12.03
C PHE A 349 -28.33 12.73 -12.62
N GLU A 350 -27.19 12.02 -12.72
CA GLU A 350 -25.90 12.54 -13.14
C GLU A 350 -25.36 11.75 -14.34
N PRO A 351 -25.79 12.08 -15.57
CA PRO A 351 -25.19 11.51 -16.77
C PRO A 351 -23.85 12.16 -17.04
N SER A 352 -22.89 11.34 -17.46
CA SER A 352 -21.59 11.79 -17.95
C SER A 352 -21.18 10.99 -19.17
N VAL A 353 -20.56 11.68 -20.12
CA VAL A 353 -19.98 11.10 -21.34
C VAL A 353 -18.55 11.58 -21.42
N THR A 354 -17.61 10.64 -21.59
CA THR A 354 -16.19 10.93 -21.72
C THR A 354 -15.67 10.36 -23.02
N LEU A 355 -15.16 11.23 -23.90
CA LEU A 355 -14.42 10.87 -25.09
C LEU A 355 -12.94 10.91 -24.76
N SER A 356 -12.22 9.83 -25.01
CA SER A 356 -10.75 9.74 -24.85
C SER A 356 -10.10 9.28 -26.15
N TYR A 357 -8.93 9.83 -26.42
CA TYR A 357 -8.16 9.51 -27.62
C TYR A 357 -6.67 9.53 -27.32
N THR A 358 -5.96 8.51 -27.79
CA THR A 358 -4.50 8.40 -27.78
C THR A 358 -4.04 8.02 -29.18
N PRO A 359 -3.15 8.79 -29.81
CA PRO A 359 -2.58 8.47 -31.12
C PRO A 359 -1.82 7.16 -31.11
N ASP A 360 -1.56 6.64 -32.30
CA ASP A 360 -0.72 5.48 -32.49
C ASP A 360 0.77 5.85 -32.38
N PHE A 361 1.38 5.57 -31.25
CA PHE A 361 2.82 5.72 -31.04
C PHE A 361 3.62 4.48 -31.46
N GLY A 362 2.95 3.41 -31.88
CA GLY A 362 3.56 2.24 -32.54
C GLY A 362 3.99 2.51 -33.99
N ALA A 363 3.47 3.59 -34.58
CA ALA A 363 3.82 3.94 -35.98
C ALA A 363 5.33 4.13 -36.16
N SER A 364 5.88 3.63 -37.24
CA SER A 364 7.32 3.61 -37.55
C SER A 364 7.99 4.99 -37.53
N LYS A 365 7.25 6.07 -37.79
CA LYS A 365 7.73 7.46 -37.71
C LYS A 365 8.25 7.88 -36.33
N TYR A 366 7.80 7.25 -35.26
CA TYR A 366 8.25 7.54 -33.90
C TYR A 366 9.46 6.70 -33.49
N GLY A 367 9.64 5.50 -34.09
CA GLY A 367 10.75 4.60 -33.76
C GLY A 367 10.68 3.98 -32.35
N PHE A 368 9.53 4.05 -31.67
CA PHE A 368 9.34 3.52 -30.32
C PHE A 368 9.03 2.03 -30.32
N TRP A 369 8.56 1.52 -31.46
CA TRP A 369 8.22 0.11 -31.67
C TRP A 369 8.88 -0.41 -32.91
N LYS A 370 9.22 -1.71 -32.90
CA LYS A 370 9.83 -2.43 -34.00
C LYS A 370 9.15 -3.78 -34.19
N ASP A 371 9.07 -4.21 -35.43
CA ASP A 371 8.55 -5.51 -35.78
C ASP A 371 9.71 -6.47 -36.08
N LEU A 372 9.63 -7.66 -35.48
CA LEU A 372 10.56 -8.76 -35.70
C LEU A 372 9.81 -9.91 -36.35
N MET A 373 10.28 -10.30 -37.55
CA MET A 373 9.81 -11.49 -38.22
C MET A 373 10.66 -12.68 -37.84
N TYR A 374 10.04 -13.81 -37.52
CA TYR A 374 10.72 -15.07 -37.23
C TYR A 374 9.90 -16.26 -37.69
N GLU A 375 10.55 -17.37 -37.93
CA GLU A 375 9.89 -18.64 -38.24
C GLU A 375 9.63 -19.43 -36.96
N ASP A 376 8.39 -19.86 -36.74
CA ASP A 376 8.03 -20.71 -35.59
C ASP A 376 8.50 -22.16 -35.80
N GLN A 377 8.24 -23.01 -34.80
CA GLN A 377 8.61 -24.43 -34.87
C GLN A 377 7.93 -25.25 -35.96
N TYR A 378 6.91 -24.66 -36.62
CA TYR A 378 6.17 -25.27 -37.74
C TYR A 378 6.56 -24.68 -39.13
N GLY A 379 7.59 -23.83 -39.17
CA GLY A 379 8.04 -23.16 -40.38
C GLY A 379 7.12 -22.03 -40.86
N GLN A 380 6.22 -21.54 -39.97
CA GLN A 380 5.35 -20.42 -40.28
C GLN A 380 6.01 -19.11 -39.89
N THR A 381 5.99 -18.12 -40.78
CA THR A 381 6.48 -16.78 -40.47
C THR A 381 5.54 -16.10 -39.49
N GLN A 382 6.04 -15.78 -38.32
CA GLN A 382 5.38 -15.03 -37.29
C GLN A 382 5.97 -13.63 -37.17
N GLN A 383 5.13 -12.67 -36.80
CA GLN A 383 5.54 -11.30 -36.50
C GLN A 383 5.28 -10.98 -35.05
N ILE A 384 6.27 -10.44 -34.35
CA ILE A 384 6.14 -9.92 -33.02
C ILE A 384 6.55 -8.45 -32.99
N SER A 385 5.69 -7.61 -32.44
CA SER A 385 5.99 -6.20 -32.22
C SER A 385 6.56 -6.00 -30.82
N TYR A 386 7.71 -5.36 -30.70
CA TYR A 386 8.36 -5.08 -29.42
C TYR A 386 8.86 -3.64 -29.35
N SER A 387 9.00 -3.12 -28.14
CA SER A 387 9.66 -1.83 -27.92
C SER A 387 11.08 -2.03 -27.40
N PRO A 388 12.09 -1.37 -27.99
CA PRO A 388 13.45 -1.35 -27.45
C PRO A 388 13.53 -0.76 -26.02
N PHE A 389 12.45 -0.12 -25.55
CA PHE A 389 12.34 0.55 -24.25
C PHE A 389 11.42 -0.17 -23.25
N GLU A 390 10.84 -1.33 -23.61
CA GLU A 390 9.85 -2.02 -22.75
C GLU A 390 10.43 -2.48 -21.40
N GLY A 391 11.74 -2.78 -21.35
CA GLY A 391 12.48 -3.06 -20.12
C GLY A 391 12.88 -1.81 -19.30
N GLY A 392 12.56 -0.61 -19.79
CA GLY A 392 12.85 0.64 -19.10
C GLY A 392 12.00 0.83 -17.85
N MET A 393 12.52 1.58 -16.87
CA MET A 393 11.92 1.75 -15.55
C MET A 393 10.52 2.38 -15.57
N PHE A 394 10.19 3.15 -16.61
CA PHE A 394 8.92 3.84 -16.77
C PHE A 394 8.11 3.31 -17.98
N GLY A 395 8.49 2.13 -18.50
CA GLY A 395 7.83 1.52 -19.64
C GLY A 395 8.04 2.28 -20.95
N THR A 396 7.15 2.07 -21.91
CA THR A 396 7.23 2.67 -23.23
C THR A 396 5.93 3.37 -23.62
N ALA A 397 5.92 4.07 -24.75
CA ALA A 397 4.72 4.64 -25.32
C ALA A 397 3.75 3.51 -25.78
N PRO A 398 2.43 3.70 -25.76
CA PRO A 398 1.47 2.68 -26.16
C PRO A 398 1.63 2.30 -27.64
N ASN A 399 1.38 1.03 -27.97
CA ASN A 399 1.32 0.54 -29.34
C ASN A 399 -0.15 0.59 -29.82
N GLY A 400 -0.35 1.09 -31.03
CA GLY A 400 -1.66 1.26 -31.63
C GLY A 400 -2.41 2.51 -31.16
N LYS A 401 -3.36 2.93 -31.99
CA LYS A 401 -4.29 4.01 -31.64
C LYS A 401 -5.31 3.51 -30.61
N SER A 402 -5.70 4.35 -29.67
CA SER A 402 -6.76 4.08 -28.73
C SER A 402 -7.79 5.22 -28.77
N GLY A 403 -9.05 4.87 -28.81
CA GLY A 403 -10.16 5.82 -28.77
C GLY A 403 -11.37 5.17 -28.12
N SER A 404 -11.97 5.84 -27.13
CA SER A 404 -13.15 5.32 -26.47
C SER A 404 -14.13 6.41 -26.08
N VAL A 405 -15.41 6.06 -26.12
CA VAL A 405 -16.50 6.85 -25.56
C VAL A 405 -17.06 6.09 -24.38
N SER A 406 -16.96 6.64 -23.19
CA SER A 406 -17.50 6.06 -21.97
C SER A 406 -18.76 6.79 -21.52
N PHE A 407 -19.79 6.04 -21.23
CA PHE A 407 -21.07 6.50 -20.73
C PHE A 407 -21.19 6.08 -19.26
N GLN A 408 -21.47 7.04 -18.39
CA GLN A 408 -21.70 6.80 -16.98
C GLN A 408 -22.98 7.49 -16.55
N LEU A 409 -23.83 6.77 -15.84
CA LEU A 409 -25.08 7.27 -15.28
C LEU A 409 -25.06 7.01 -13.78
N ASP A 410 -25.02 8.06 -12.99
CA ASP A 410 -25.15 7.96 -11.54
C ASP A 410 -26.52 8.47 -11.09
N ASN A 411 -27.20 7.69 -10.28
CA ASN A 411 -28.53 8.00 -9.75
C ASN A 411 -28.50 7.92 -8.22
N ASN A 412 -29.16 8.89 -7.58
CA ASN A 412 -29.39 8.89 -6.14
C ASN A 412 -30.88 9.21 -5.90
N LEU A 413 -31.50 8.42 -5.03
CA LEU A 413 -32.91 8.59 -4.70
C LEU A 413 -33.05 8.76 -3.18
N GLU A 414 -33.51 9.95 -2.77
CA GLU A 414 -33.71 10.29 -1.37
C GLU A 414 -35.17 10.66 -1.11
N MET A 415 -35.65 10.36 0.07
CA MET A 415 -36.99 10.63 0.52
C MET A 415 -36.96 11.48 1.79
N LYS A 416 -37.80 12.53 1.85
CA LYS A 416 -38.11 13.27 3.06
C LYS A 416 -39.38 12.74 3.70
N ILE A 417 -39.29 12.33 4.96
CA ILE A 417 -40.43 11.89 5.76
C ILE A 417 -40.65 12.84 6.94
N LYS A 418 -41.91 12.94 7.38
CA LYS A 418 -42.27 13.63 8.62
C LYS A 418 -41.74 12.83 9.82
N SER A 419 -41.07 13.50 10.76
CA SER A 419 -40.47 12.86 11.94
C SER A 419 -40.64 13.77 13.14
N ASP A 420 -41.35 13.31 14.13
CA ASP A 420 -41.60 14.06 15.38
C ASP A 420 -40.38 13.95 16.35
N ARG A 421 -39.35 13.13 15.97
CA ARG A 421 -38.15 12.94 16.76
C ARG A 421 -36.99 13.87 16.38
N ASP A 422 -37.08 14.53 15.24
CA ASP A 422 -36.05 15.45 14.76
C ASP A 422 -36.48 16.90 15.01
N SER A 423 -35.51 17.74 15.43
CA SER A 423 -35.74 19.17 15.73
C SER A 423 -36.31 19.98 14.56
N THR A 424 -36.16 19.49 13.33
CA THR A 424 -36.65 20.10 12.09
C THR A 424 -38.02 19.57 11.66
N GLY A 425 -38.62 18.60 12.38
CA GLY A 425 -39.87 17.92 12.01
C GLY A 425 -39.76 17.07 10.75
N GLU A 426 -38.58 16.93 10.16
CA GLU A 426 -38.33 16.21 8.91
C GLU A 426 -37.09 15.34 9.00
N ARG A 427 -37.18 14.12 8.49
CA ARG A 427 -36.04 13.20 8.37
C ARG A 427 -35.77 12.83 6.92
N LYS A 428 -34.49 12.85 6.50
CA LYS A 428 -34.07 12.36 5.19
C LYS A 428 -33.71 10.87 5.28
N ILE A 429 -34.24 10.09 4.34
CA ILE A 429 -33.94 8.68 4.16
C ILE A 429 -33.40 8.49 2.75
N SER A 430 -32.29 7.83 2.60
CA SER A 430 -31.79 7.40 1.31
C SER A 430 -32.50 6.11 0.90
N LEU A 431 -33.23 6.12 -0.21
CA LEU A 431 -33.82 4.92 -0.80
C LEU A 431 -32.80 4.17 -1.63
N ILE A 432 -32.10 4.89 -2.49
CA ILE A 432 -30.98 4.42 -3.28
C ILE A 432 -29.86 5.42 -3.07
N ASP A 433 -28.82 5.01 -2.34
CA ASP A 433 -27.72 5.90 -2.06
C ASP A 433 -26.89 6.17 -3.34
N LYS A 434 -26.66 5.14 -4.14
CA LYS A 434 -26.07 5.26 -5.46
C LYS A 434 -26.48 4.08 -6.35
N LEU A 435 -26.98 4.36 -7.55
CA LEU A 435 -27.11 3.42 -8.65
C LEU A 435 -26.26 3.93 -9.80
N SER A 436 -25.18 3.24 -10.11
CA SER A 436 -24.27 3.57 -11.20
C SER A 436 -24.41 2.57 -12.34
N LEU A 437 -24.47 3.07 -13.56
CA LEU A 437 -24.50 2.31 -14.80
C LEU A 437 -23.35 2.80 -15.66
N GLY A 438 -22.47 1.92 -16.12
CA GLY A 438 -21.33 2.27 -16.93
C GLY A 438 -21.15 1.35 -18.13
N MET A 439 -20.89 1.92 -19.30
CA MET A 439 -20.59 1.20 -20.53
C MET A 439 -19.67 2.04 -21.41
N SER A 440 -18.78 1.41 -22.16
CA SER A 440 -17.89 2.11 -23.08
C SER A 440 -17.93 1.51 -24.48
N TYR A 441 -17.69 2.38 -25.45
CA TYR A 441 -17.52 2.03 -26.84
C TYR A 441 -16.09 2.30 -27.29
N ASN A 442 -15.38 1.25 -27.72
CA ASN A 442 -14.02 1.35 -28.24
C ASN A 442 -14.10 1.66 -29.74
N MET A 443 -13.70 2.88 -30.12
CA MET A 443 -13.70 3.33 -31.51
C MET A 443 -12.53 2.75 -32.33
N ALA A 444 -11.49 2.32 -31.65
CA ALA A 444 -10.26 1.81 -32.29
C ALA A 444 -10.27 0.29 -32.51
N ALA A 445 -11.16 -0.44 -31.84
CA ALA A 445 -11.30 -1.88 -32.03
C ALA A 445 -12.00 -2.21 -33.36
N ASP A 446 -11.58 -3.29 -34.01
CA ASP A 446 -12.23 -3.79 -35.23
C ASP A 446 -13.50 -4.59 -34.93
N SER A 447 -13.50 -5.31 -33.78
CA SER A 447 -14.60 -6.14 -33.31
C SER A 447 -14.81 -5.94 -31.80
N PHE A 448 -15.96 -6.37 -31.27
CA PHE A 448 -16.33 -6.26 -29.85
C PHE A 448 -16.18 -4.85 -29.28
N LYS A 449 -16.71 -3.87 -30.02
CA LYS A 449 -16.54 -2.43 -29.72
C LYS A 449 -17.19 -1.99 -28.41
N TRP A 450 -18.25 -2.66 -27.97
CA TRP A 450 -18.93 -2.35 -26.74
C TRP A 450 -18.35 -3.14 -25.56
N SER A 451 -18.13 -2.48 -24.44
CA SER A 451 -17.79 -3.16 -23.19
C SER A 451 -19.01 -3.85 -22.59
N ASP A 452 -18.77 -4.73 -21.63
CA ASP A 452 -19.83 -5.20 -20.76
C ASP A 452 -20.46 -4.02 -19.98
N LEU A 453 -21.77 -4.08 -19.70
CA LEU A 453 -22.46 -3.09 -18.90
C LEU A 453 -22.18 -3.36 -17.42
N SER A 454 -21.57 -2.41 -16.75
CA SER A 454 -21.36 -2.43 -15.31
C SER A 454 -22.51 -1.75 -14.58
N VAL A 455 -23.02 -2.39 -13.55
CA VAL A 455 -24.11 -1.87 -12.70
C VAL A 455 -23.68 -1.96 -11.24
N GLY A 456 -23.64 -0.83 -10.55
CA GLY A 456 -23.36 -0.75 -9.12
C GLY A 456 -24.57 -0.19 -8.37
N LEU A 457 -25.05 -0.91 -7.37
CA LEU A 457 -26.15 -0.48 -6.52
C LEU A 457 -25.69 -0.43 -5.07
N ARG A 458 -25.79 0.74 -4.45
CA ARG A 458 -25.51 0.96 -3.04
C ARG A 458 -26.79 1.36 -2.32
N LEU A 459 -27.17 0.56 -1.34
CA LEU A 459 -28.31 0.78 -0.47
C LEU A 459 -27.83 1.04 0.95
N LYS A 460 -28.23 2.16 1.54
CA LYS A 460 -27.85 2.54 2.90
C LYS A 460 -29.05 2.40 3.82
N PHE A 461 -29.07 1.35 4.64
CA PHE A 461 -30.19 1.07 5.56
C PHE A 461 -30.03 1.78 6.91
N SER A 462 -28.79 1.97 7.37
CA SER A 462 -28.48 2.69 8.62
C SER A 462 -27.15 3.42 8.51
N LYS A 463 -26.75 4.13 9.57
CA LYS A 463 -25.43 4.78 9.63
C LYS A 463 -24.28 3.75 9.55
N SER A 464 -24.51 2.53 10.04
CA SER A 464 -23.52 1.45 10.13
C SER A 464 -23.76 0.30 9.14
N TYR A 465 -24.84 0.32 8.37
CA TYR A 465 -25.16 -0.78 7.44
C TYR A 465 -25.41 -0.29 6.02
N THR A 466 -24.54 -0.70 5.12
CA THR A 466 -24.61 -0.39 3.68
C THR A 466 -24.49 -1.70 2.89
N LEU A 467 -25.41 -1.94 1.97
CA LEU A 467 -25.36 -3.06 1.04
C LEU A 467 -24.84 -2.59 -0.31
N ASN A 468 -23.77 -3.19 -0.79
CA ASN A 468 -23.22 -2.95 -2.11
C ASN A 468 -23.47 -4.18 -3.00
N LEU A 469 -24.10 -3.96 -4.13
CA LEU A 469 -24.35 -4.97 -5.17
C LEU A 469 -23.66 -4.50 -6.45
N ASN A 470 -22.74 -5.29 -6.97
CA ASN A 470 -22.09 -5.00 -8.23
C ASN A 470 -22.43 -6.09 -9.23
N GLY A 471 -22.84 -5.71 -10.43
CA GLY A 471 -23.19 -6.61 -11.50
C GLY A 471 -22.49 -6.24 -12.79
N THR A 472 -22.02 -7.23 -13.51
CA THR A 472 -21.49 -7.08 -14.88
C THR A 472 -22.44 -7.83 -15.81
N PHE A 473 -22.91 -7.14 -16.83
CA PHE A 473 -23.84 -7.68 -17.81
C PHE A 473 -23.13 -7.80 -19.16
N ASP A 474 -23.12 -9.02 -19.69
CA ASP A 474 -22.56 -9.29 -21.00
C ASP A 474 -23.43 -8.71 -22.10
N THR A 475 -22.82 -7.93 -22.97
CA THR A 475 -23.49 -7.22 -24.06
C THR A 475 -23.54 -7.98 -25.38
N TYR A 476 -22.83 -9.11 -25.49
CA TYR A 476 -22.72 -9.89 -26.70
C TYR A 476 -23.42 -11.25 -26.63
N THR A 477 -23.66 -11.83 -27.79
CA THR A 477 -24.22 -13.17 -27.93
C THR A 477 -23.13 -14.23 -28.04
N TYR A 478 -23.52 -15.50 -27.87
CA TYR A 478 -22.63 -16.64 -27.98
C TYR A 478 -23.09 -17.58 -29.09
N GLY A 479 -22.14 -18.20 -29.75
CA GLY A 479 -22.31 -19.32 -30.66
C GLY A 479 -21.65 -20.57 -30.09
N TYR A 480 -22.11 -21.73 -30.52
CA TYR A 480 -21.55 -23.02 -30.18
C TYR A 480 -21.17 -23.76 -31.46
N ASP A 481 -19.95 -24.27 -31.51
CA ASP A 481 -19.44 -25.11 -32.58
C ASP A 481 -19.54 -26.57 -32.15
N GLU A 482 -20.43 -27.33 -32.80
CA GLU A 482 -20.67 -28.75 -32.47
C GLU A 482 -19.48 -29.65 -32.80
N ALA A 483 -18.70 -29.31 -33.86
CA ALA A 483 -17.56 -30.12 -34.27
C ALA A 483 -16.40 -30.04 -33.29
N THR A 484 -16.11 -28.85 -32.79
CA THR A 484 -15.02 -28.59 -31.81
C THR A 484 -15.49 -28.57 -30.36
N LYS A 485 -16.78 -28.61 -30.10
CA LYS A 485 -17.41 -28.45 -28.77
C LYS A 485 -16.95 -27.17 -28.06
N THR A 486 -16.66 -26.12 -28.82
CA THR A 486 -16.16 -24.85 -28.30
C THR A 486 -17.24 -23.78 -28.29
N VAL A 487 -17.24 -22.97 -27.22
CA VAL A 487 -18.10 -21.80 -27.11
C VAL A 487 -17.35 -20.59 -27.64
N ARG A 488 -17.97 -19.88 -28.59
CA ARG A 488 -17.39 -18.67 -29.15
C ARG A 488 -18.28 -17.46 -28.88
N ARG A 489 -17.72 -16.38 -28.39
CA ARG A 489 -18.39 -15.08 -28.30
C ARG A 489 -18.52 -14.51 -29.71
N LEU A 490 -19.70 -14.04 -30.08
CA LEU A 490 -20.00 -13.48 -31.39
C LEU A 490 -20.00 -11.94 -31.31
N ASP A 491 -19.53 -11.27 -32.34
CA ASP A 491 -19.57 -9.80 -32.41
C ASP A 491 -20.96 -9.29 -32.83
N ILE A 492 -21.98 -9.83 -32.19
CA ILE A 492 -23.39 -9.45 -32.35
C ILE A 492 -23.91 -8.99 -30.99
N PRO A 493 -24.12 -7.67 -30.81
CA PRO A 493 -24.70 -7.15 -29.57
C PRO A 493 -26.08 -7.75 -29.28
N ARG A 494 -26.36 -8.03 -28.02
CA ARG A 494 -27.63 -8.67 -27.59
C ARG A 494 -28.87 -7.87 -28.03
N TRP A 495 -28.79 -6.55 -28.01
CA TRP A 495 -29.91 -5.72 -28.48
C TRP A 495 -30.20 -5.83 -29.96
N GLN A 496 -29.19 -6.09 -30.80
CA GLN A 496 -29.37 -6.37 -32.22
C GLN A 496 -30.01 -7.76 -32.45
N ALA A 497 -29.72 -8.71 -31.57
CA ALA A 497 -30.30 -10.05 -31.61
C ALA A 497 -31.66 -10.13 -30.90
N GLY A 498 -32.26 -8.99 -30.47
CA GLY A 498 -33.55 -8.96 -29.75
C GLY A 498 -33.52 -9.57 -28.34
N LYS A 499 -32.33 -9.78 -27.76
CA LYS A 499 -32.12 -10.44 -26.45
C LYS A 499 -31.93 -9.45 -25.29
N GLY A 500 -32.32 -8.16 -25.44
CA GLY A 500 -32.19 -7.10 -24.44
C GLY A 500 -30.81 -6.46 -24.39
N LEU A 501 -30.59 -5.53 -23.45
CA LEU A 501 -29.36 -4.73 -23.36
C LEU A 501 -28.15 -5.52 -22.85
N GLY A 502 -28.38 -6.51 -22.00
CA GLY A 502 -27.31 -7.32 -21.42
C GLY A 502 -27.84 -8.50 -20.63
N ARG A 503 -27.02 -9.51 -20.43
CA ARG A 503 -27.30 -10.65 -19.56
C ARG A 503 -26.34 -10.63 -18.41
N LEU A 504 -26.83 -10.80 -17.19
CA LEU A 504 -26.02 -10.82 -16.00
C LEU A 504 -24.93 -11.90 -16.14
N ARG A 505 -23.68 -11.47 -16.21
CA ARG A 505 -22.51 -12.35 -16.33
C ARG A 505 -22.01 -12.75 -14.94
N GLN A 506 -21.92 -11.77 -14.07
CA GLN A 506 -21.57 -11.96 -12.68
C GLN A 506 -22.17 -10.90 -11.80
N THR A 507 -22.53 -11.27 -10.60
CA THR A 507 -22.87 -10.34 -9.50
C THR A 507 -22.35 -10.93 -8.22
N GLY A 508 -21.99 -10.08 -7.28
CA GLY A 508 -21.52 -10.52 -5.98
C GLY A 508 -21.85 -9.47 -4.92
N THR A 509 -22.02 -9.95 -3.71
CA THR A 509 -22.14 -9.12 -2.53
C THR A 509 -21.42 -9.76 -1.37
N SER A 510 -20.87 -8.92 -0.51
CA SER A 510 -20.35 -9.36 0.77
C SER A 510 -21.01 -8.58 1.89
N PHE A 511 -21.25 -9.26 2.97
CA PHE A 511 -21.80 -8.69 4.19
C PHE A 511 -20.91 -9.10 5.35
N SER A 512 -20.45 -8.12 6.13
CA SER A 512 -19.68 -8.40 7.34
C SER A 512 -20.34 -7.74 8.54
N TYR A 513 -20.33 -8.45 9.66
CA TYR A 513 -20.80 -7.93 10.92
C TYR A 513 -19.88 -8.37 12.05
N THR A 514 -19.54 -7.44 12.94
CA THR A 514 -18.66 -7.69 14.09
C THR A 514 -19.46 -7.60 15.38
N PHE A 515 -19.47 -8.69 16.14
CA PHE A 515 -19.97 -8.75 17.47
C PHE A 515 -18.83 -8.49 18.46
N ASN A 516 -19.08 -7.66 19.45
CA ASN A 516 -18.18 -7.40 20.57
C ASN A 516 -18.99 -7.12 21.83
N ASN A 517 -18.32 -6.88 22.96
CA ASN A 517 -19.01 -6.62 24.24
C ASN A 517 -20.04 -5.48 24.14
N ASP A 518 -19.74 -4.43 23.36
CA ASP A 518 -20.62 -3.27 23.21
C ASP A 518 -21.86 -3.55 22.33
N THR A 519 -21.67 -4.32 21.27
CA THR A 519 -22.78 -4.76 20.40
C THR A 519 -23.70 -5.73 21.10
N PHE A 520 -23.16 -6.63 21.91
CA PHE A 520 -23.93 -7.58 22.70
C PHE A 520 -24.72 -6.88 23.81
N GLY A 521 -24.10 -5.91 24.50
CA GLY A 521 -24.76 -5.07 25.50
C GLY A 521 -25.92 -4.24 24.93
N LYS A 522 -25.78 -3.73 23.71
CA LYS A 522 -26.86 -2.97 23.02
C LYS A 522 -28.01 -3.86 22.52
N LEU A 523 -27.74 -5.13 22.18
CA LEU A 523 -28.75 -6.08 21.70
C LEU A 523 -29.54 -6.74 22.82
N PHE A 524 -28.93 -7.02 23.95
CA PHE A 524 -29.48 -7.79 25.06
C PHE A 524 -29.50 -7.06 26.40
N GLY A 525 -28.88 -5.86 26.49
CA GLY A 525 -28.79 -5.06 27.70
C GLY A 525 -29.87 -3.98 27.79
N LYS A 526 -30.28 -3.63 29.00
CA LYS A 526 -31.17 -2.51 29.31
C LYS A 526 -30.60 -1.20 28.78
N LYS A 527 -31.46 -0.35 28.19
CA LYS A 527 -31.18 1.01 27.76
C LYS A 527 -30.57 1.83 28.91
N ASP A 528 -29.29 2.13 28.85
CA ASP A 528 -28.70 3.26 29.55
C ASP A 528 -28.69 4.48 28.65
N ASN A 529 -29.40 5.51 29.10
CA ASN A 529 -29.41 6.84 28.47
C ASN A 529 -28.09 7.55 28.82
N ASN A 530 -27.11 7.48 27.97
CA ASN A 530 -26.05 8.49 27.87
C ASN A 530 -25.38 8.37 26.50
N ASP A 531 -25.84 9.19 25.57
CA ASP A 531 -25.17 9.46 24.30
C ASP A 531 -24.07 10.50 24.55
N ASP A 532 -22.83 10.03 24.68
CA ASP A 532 -21.64 10.83 24.40
C ASP A 532 -20.50 9.87 24.03
N SER A 533 -20.34 9.59 22.76
CA SER A 533 -19.11 9.02 22.21
C SER A 533 -18.82 9.56 20.83
N ASN A 534 -18.01 10.61 20.80
CA ASN A 534 -17.24 11.04 19.66
C ASN A 534 -16.12 10.01 19.38
N ASN A 535 -16.45 8.96 18.64
CA ASN A 535 -15.47 8.17 17.90
C ASN A 535 -15.91 8.12 16.44
N PRO A 536 -15.06 8.53 15.50
CA PRO A 536 -15.39 8.40 14.09
C PRO A 536 -15.53 6.91 13.72
N PRO A 537 -16.53 6.53 12.94
CA PRO A 537 -16.70 5.15 12.51
C PRO A 537 -15.53 4.77 11.60
N THR A 538 -14.84 3.69 11.93
CA THR A 538 -13.98 2.97 11.00
C THR A 538 -14.81 2.58 9.78
N ASP A 539 -14.40 3.05 8.62
CA ASP A 539 -15.01 2.79 7.33
C ASP A 539 -14.94 1.27 7.02
N PRO A 540 -16.08 0.56 6.92
CA PRO A 540 -16.06 -0.85 6.59
C PRO A 540 -15.81 -1.12 5.10
N ASN A 541 -15.54 -0.09 4.32
CA ASN A 541 -15.29 -0.15 2.88
C ASN A 541 -13.82 0.14 2.49
N ALA A 542 -12.85 -0.10 3.38
CA ALA A 542 -11.46 -0.25 2.92
C ALA A 542 -11.43 -1.46 1.99
N SER A 543 -11.36 -1.16 0.73
CA SER A 543 -11.31 -1.99 -0.46
C SER A 543 -10.78 -3.42 -0.26
N ASN A 544 -11.67 -4.41 -0.38
CA ASN A 544 -11.28 -5.77 -0.74
C ASN A 544 -11.00 -5.79 -2.26
N ASP A 545 -9.85 -5.27 -2.66
CA ASP A 545 -9.29 -5.49 -3.99
C ASP A 545 -8.26 -6.62 -3.86
N PRO A 546 -8.47 -7.80 -4.49
CA PRO A 546 -7.59 -8.95 -4.32
C PRO A 546 -6.15 -8.73 -4.82
N GLU A 547 -5.90 -7.63 -5.51
CA GLU A 547 -4.57 -7.28 -6.02
C GLU A 547 -3.68 -6.58 -4.97
N PHE A 548 -4.22 -6.19 -3.80
CA PHE A 548 -3.47 -5.46 -2.76
C PHE A 548 -3.00 -6.34 -1.59
N GLU A 549 -3.39 -7.61 -1.52
CA GLU A 549 -3.00 -8.53 -0.43
C GLU A 549 -1.57 -9.09 -0.53
N GLN A 550 -0.82 -8.79 -1.58
CA GLN A 550 0.55 -9.33 -1.71
C GLN A 550 1.67 -8.40 -1.20
N ILE A 551 1.38 -7.23 -0.65
CA ILE A 551 2.42 -6.28 -0.20
C ILE A 551 2.38 -5.96 1.31
N SER A 552 1.42 -6.48 2.08
CA SER A 552 1.33 -6.15 3.52
C SER A 552 1.66 -7.28 4.50
N SER A 553 2.34 -8.34 4.07
CA SER A 553 2.93 -9.32 4.98
C SER A 553 4.38 -8.96 5.32
N GLY A 554 4.57 -7.92 6.12
CA GLY A 554 5.91 -7.56 6.53
C GLY A 554 6.04 -6.24 7.26
N GLU A 555 5.13 -5.92 8.17
CA GLU A 555 5.42 -4.94 9.22
C GLU A 555 4.63 -5.33 10.48
N GLU A 556 5.20 -6.23 11.27
CA GLU A 556 5.02 -6.17 12.71
C GLU A 556 5.71 -4.89 13.19
N GLY A 557 5.00 -3.78 13.14
CA GLY A 557 5.40 -2.54 13.77
C GLY A 557 5.46 -2.74 15.27
N ASP A 558 6.66 -2.72 15.77
CA ASP A 558 7.05 -2.56 17.17
C ASP A 558 6.19 -1.47 17.83
N GLN A 559 5.20 -1.88 18.60
CA GLN A 559 4.57 -1.00 19.58
C GLN A 559 5.53 -0.82 20.77
N GLN A 560 6.63 -0.14 20.53
CA GLN A 560 7.35 0.50 21.62
C GLN A 560 6.47 1.60 22.19
N GLY A 561 6.02 1.35 23.40
CA GLY A 561 5.23 2.27 24.19
C GLY A 561 5.83 3.68 24.16
N LYS A 562 5.00 4.65 23.82
CA LYS A 562 5.24 6.05 24.13
C LYS A 562 5.47 6.17 25.65
N MET A 563 6.71 6.19 26.06
CA MET A 563 7.08 6.78 27.36
C MET A 563 6.85 8.29 27.24
N GLU A 564 5.67 8.72 27.61
CA GLU A 564 5.44 10.12 27.97
C GLU A 564 6.24 10.41 29.23
N GLY A 565 7.07 11.43 29.14
CA GLY A 565 7.99 11.87 30.17
C GLY A 565 7.32 12.07 31.54
N GLY A 566 8.01 11.58 32.53
CA GLY A 566 7.74 11.56 33.94
C GLY A 566 6.90 12.69 34.55
N ARG A 567 5.67 12.36 34.78
CA ARG A 567 4.92 12.66 36.01
C ARG A 567 4.22 11.36 36.37
N LEU A 568 4.57 10.82 37.50
CA LEU A 568 3.75 9.85 38.22
C LEU A 568 2.36 10.48 38.44
N ARG A 569 1.52 10.46 37.45
CA ARG A 569 0.09 10.47 37.68
C ARG A 569 -0.20 9.12 38.27
N GLY A 570 -0.64 9.14 39.53
CA GLY A 570 -1.01 7.96 40.25
C GLY A 570 -1.78 7.03 39.36
N ALA A 571 -1.39 5.77 39.37
CA ALA A 571 -2.11 4.71 38.71
C ALA A 571 -3.59 4.96 39.02
N LYS A 572 -4.40 5.28 38.00
CA LYS A 572 -5.83 5.16 38.12
C LYS A 572 -6.00 3.72 38.56
N LYS A 573 -6.32 3.53 39.86
CA LYS A 573 -6.84 2.26 40.33
C LYS A 573 -7.96 1.94 39.37
N ASP A 574 -7.81 0.88 38.56
CA ASP A 574 -8.92 0.22 37.93
C ASP A 574 -9.85 -0.15 39.09
N THR A 575 -10.81 0.71 39.35
CA THR A 575 -11.93 0.39 40.21
C THR A 575 -12.74 -0.58 39.38
N GLY A 576 -12.41 -1.88 39.48
CA GLY A 576 -13.17 -2.94 38.85
C GLY A 576 -14.64 -2.73 39.20
N GLU A 577 -15.53 -2.75 38.21
CA GLU A 577 -16.95 -2.80 38.47
C GLU A 577 -17.22 -4.07 39.26
N PHE A 578 -17.73 -3.90 40.46
CA PHE A 578 -18.17 -4.99 41.31
C PHE A 578 -19.65 -5.25 41.04
N ASP A 579 -20.04 -6.52 41.04
CA ASP A 579 -21.45 -6.89 40.95
C ASP A 579 -22.20 -6.57 42.27
N SER A 580 -23.51 -6.75 42.30
CA SER A 580 -24.33 -6.53 43.50
C SER A 580 -23.94 -7.41 44.69
N TYR A 581 -23.09 -8.40 44.51
CA TYR A 581 -22.57 -9.32 45.55
C TYR A 581 -21.12 -9.01 45.92
N GLY A 582 -20.51 -7.95 45.35
CA GLY A 582 -19.16 -7.52 45.69
C GLY A 582 -18.05 -8.28 44.96
N TYR A 583 -18.39 -9.09 43.94
CA TYR A 583 -17.39 -9.75 43.09
C TYR A 583 -16.96 -8.85 41.93
N MET A 584 -15.69 -8.85 41.67
CA MET A 584 -15.10 -8.09 40.54
C MET A 584 -15.60 -8.63 39.19
N VAL A 585 -16.32 -7.82 38.43
CA VAL A 585 -16.81 -8.17 37.12
C VAL A 585 -15.66 -8.07 36.11
N ASN A 586 -15.10 -9.22 35.74
CA ASN A 586 -14.03 -9.28 34.77
C ASN A 586 -14.65 -9.26 33.34
N LYS A 587 -14.67 -8.10 32.68
CA LYS A 587 -15.11 -7.98 31.29
C LYS A 587 -14.01 -8.51 30.39
N VAL A 588 -14.11 -9.77 29.96
CA VAL A 588 -13.20 -10.36 28.99
C VAL A 588 -13.44 -9.67 27.63
N PRO A 589 -12.44 -8.94 27.09
CA PRO A 589 -12.56 -8.36 25.75
C PRO A 589 -12.61 -9.48 24.69
N TRP A 590 -13.63 -9.45 23.86
CA TRP A 590 -13.73 -10.33 22.72
C TRP A 590 -14.35 -9.62 21.51
N SER A 591 -14.02 -10.09 20.34
CA SER A 591 -14.70 -9.71 19.10
C SER A 591 -14.82 -10.92 18.17
N LEU A 592 -15.95 -11.00 17.49
CA LEU A 592 -16.24 -12.04 16.51
C LEU A 592 -16.85 -11.39 15.27
N SER A 593 -16.12 -11.42 14.18
CA SER A 593 -16.55 -10.89 12.89
C SER A 593 -16.98 -12.06 11.98
N PHE A 594 -18.16 -11.95 11.41
CA PHE A 594 -18.66 -12.82 10.35
C PHE A 594 -18.62 -12.05 9.05
N SER A 595 -18.07 -12.65 8.02
CA SER A 595 -18.10 -12.11 6.67
C SER A 595 -18.68 -13.18 5.74
N TYR A 596 -19.88 -12.90 5.24
CA TYR A 596 -20.53 -13.75 4.25
C TYR A 596 -20.35 -13.14 2.88
N SER A 597 -19.83 -13.91 1.94
CA SER A 597 -19.68 -13.52 0.54
C SER A 597 -20.49 -14.46 -0.36
N MET A 598 -21.18 -13.88 -1.31
CA MET A 598 -21.98 -14.59 -2.30
C MET A 598 -21.64 -14.06 -3.68
N GLN A 599 -21.40 -14.94 -4.63
CA GLN A 599 -21.13 -14.61 -6.02
C GLN A 599 -21.95 -15.49 -6.96
N LEU A 600 -22.70 -14.87 -7.82
CA LEU A 600 -23.40 -15.49 -8.94
C LEU A 600 -22.64 -15.20 -10.22
N ARG A 601 -22.25 -16.23 -10.96
CA ARG A 601 -21.47 -16.10 -12.19
C ARG A 601 -21.90 -17.13 -13.25
N TYR A 602 -21.41 -16.97 -14.46
CA TYR A 602 -21.54 -18.00 -15.48
C TYR A 602 -20.88 -19.32 -15.01
N GLY A 603 -21.61 -20.41 -15.15
CA GLY A 603 -21.16 -21.79 -14.98
C GLY A 603 -21.08 -22.50 -16.33
N ASP A 604 -21.67 -23.69 -16.42
CA ASP A 604 -21.65 -24.50 -17.63
C ASP A 604 -22.48 -23.86 -18.76
N PHE A 605 -22.01 -24.03 -19.99
CA PHE A 605 -22.71 -23.54 -21.17
C PHE A 605 -23.79 -24.52 -21.59
N ASP A 606 -24.96 -24.01 -21.94
CA ASP A 606 -26.10 -24.78 -22.48
C ASP A 606 -26.16 -24.56 -24.01
N PRO A 607 -25.71 -25.56 -24.83
CA PRO A 607 -25.69 -25.44 -26.27
C PRO A 607 -27.07 -25.23 -26.89
N SER A 608 -28.14 -25.79 -26.27
CA SER A 608 -29.51 -25.71 -26.80
C SER A 608 -30.08 -24.28 -26.71
N LYS A 609 -29.65 -23.52 -25.70
CA LYS A 609 -30.08 -22.14 -25.45
C LYS A 609 -29.07 -21.11 -25.94
N LEU A 610 -27.86 -21.55 -26.31
CA LEU A 610 -26.69 -20.72 -26.61
C LEU A 610 -26.40 -19.73 -25.47
N GLU A 611 -26.49 -20.22 -24.21
CA GLU A 611 -26.32 -19.39 -23.02
C GLU A 611 -25.67 -20.15 -21.88
N TYR A 612 -24.95 -19.44 -21.01
CA TYR A 612 -24.39 -20.02 -19.78
C TYR A 612 -25.45 -20.25 -18.73
N LYS A 613 -25.41 -21.34 -18.03
CA LYS A 613 -26.13 -21.55 -16.78
C LYS A 613 -25.49 -20.71 -15.67
N TYR A 614 -26.26 -20.32 -14.67
CA TYR A 614 -25.71 -19.62 -13.53
C TYR A 614 -25.15 -20.60 -12.49
N LYS A 615 -24.00 -20.27 -11.94
CA LYS A 615 -23.41 -20.93 -10.81
C LYS A 615 -23.34 -19.97 -9.64
N LEU A 616 -23.94 -20.33 -8.51
CA LEU A 616 -23.85 -19.61 -7.26
C LEU A 616 -22.69 -20.19 -6.45
N THR A 617 -21.80 -19.35 -5.98
CA THR A 617 -20.74 -19.71 -5.03
C THR A 617 -20.87 -18.82 -3.81
N HIS A 618 -20.75 -19.39 -2.62
CA HIS A 618 -20.83 -18.62 -1.40
C HIS A 618 -19.93 -19.18 -0.29
N ALA A 619 -19.40 -18.28 0.52
CA ALA A 619 -18.49 -18.61 1.60
C ALA A 619 -18.79 -17.77 2.84
N LEU A 620 -18.51 -18.34 4.00
CA LEU A 620 -18.66 -17.67 5.29
C LEU A 620 -17.32 -17.69 6.02
N SER A 621 -16.75 -16.51 6.23
CA SER A 621 -15.52 -16.34 6.98
C SER A 621 -15.81 -15.88 8.40
N PHE A 622 -15.10 -16.45 9.35
CA PHE A 622 -15.15 -16.11 10.76
C PHE A 622 -13.78 -15.60 11.18
N ASN A 623 -13.73 -14.46 11.81
CA ASN A 623 -12.52 -13.92 12.39
C ASN A 623 -12.84 -13.46 13.81
N GLY A 624 -12.12 -13.98 14.78
CA GLY A 624 -12.37 -13.65 16.16
C GLY A 624 -11.12 -13.54 17.01
N ASN A 625 -11.23 -12.74 18.06
CA ASN A 625 -10.25 -12.71 19.13
C ASN A 625 -10.94 -12.71 20.48
N ILE A 626 -10.28 -13.32 21.44
CA ILE A 626 -10.67 -13.31 22.85
C ILE A 626 -9.42 -13.11 23.70
N GLN A 627 -9.49 -12.20 24.65
CA GLN A 627 -8.40 -11.89 25.57
C GLN A 627 -8.83 -12.15 27.02
N PRO A 628 -8.69 -13.40 27.51
CA PRO A 628 -9.11 -13.76 28.86
C PRO A 628 -8.32 -13.04 29.96
N THR A 629 -7.06 -12.71 29.71
CA THR A 629 -6.17 -11.99 30.62
C THR A 629 -5.31 -10.98 29.85
N LYS A 630 -4.62 -10.07 30.56
CA LYS A 630 -3.71 -9.09 29.94
C LYS A 630 -2.58 -9.74 29.13
N ASN A 631 -2.22 -10.98 29.46
CA ASN A 631 -1.08 -11.70 28.86
C ASN A 631 -1.48 -12.80 27.87
N TRP A 632 -2.78 -13.12 27.75
CA TRP A 632 -3.26 -14.20 26.89
C TRP A 632 -4.27 -13.66 25.89
N ARG A 633 -3.97 -13.80 24.60
CA ARG A 633 -4.86 -13.45 23.50
C ARG A 633 -4.94 -14.62 22.54
N PHE A 634 -6.15 -15.07 22.26
CA PHE A 634 -6.44 -16.09 21.26
C PHE A 634 -7.06 -15.43 20.04
N ASN A 635 -6.47 -15.68 18.88
CA ASN A 635 -7.03 -15.26 17.59
C ASN A 635 -7.40 -16.50 16.81
N PHE A 636 -8.53 -16.49 16.14
CA PHE A 636 -8.92 -17.56 15.24
C PHE A 636 -9.49 -16.97 13.95
N ASN A 637 -9.22 -17.64 12.86
CA ASN A 637 -9.74 -17.30 11.54
C ASN A 637 -10.11 -18.61 10.84
N ALA A 638 -11.32 -18.68 10.28
CA ALA A 638 -11.79 -19.84 9.54
C ALA A 638 -12.69 -19.39 8.38
N THR A 639 -12.63 -20.11 7.26
CA THR A 639 -13.51 -19.89 6.12
C THR A 639 -14.19 -21.21 5.77
N TYR A 640 -15.52 -21.19 5.80
CA TYR A 640 -16.36 -22.29 5.37
C TYR A 640 -16.89 -22.05 3.97
N ASP A 641 -16.62 -22.99 3.08
CA ASP A 641 -17.09 -22.99 1.71
C ASP A 641 -18.34 -23.90 1.62
N PHE A 642 -19.47 -23.33 1.26
CA PHE A 642 -20.73 -24.04 1.15
C PHE A 642 -20.80 -24.94 -0.09
N ASP A 643 -20.03 -24.63 -1.14
CA ASP A 643 -20.03 -25.44 -2.38
C ASP A 643 -19.31 -26.76 -2.17
N THR A 644 -18.22 -26.73 -1.42
CA THR A 644 -17.41 -27.93 -1.12
C THR A 644 -17.79 -28.59 0.22
N HIS A 645 -18.63 -27.90 1.02
CA HIS A 645 -18.99 -28.31 2.40
C HIS A 645 -17.76 -28.52 3.30
N LYS A 646 -16.73 -27.74 3.12
CA LYS A 646 -15.46 -27.87 3.85
C LYS A 646 -14.99 -26.53 4.42
N ILE A 647 -14.22 -26.63 5.49
CA ILE A 647 -13.42 -25.50 5.95
C ILE A 647 -12.18 -25.41 5.04
N SER A 648 -12.13 -24.40 4.20
CA SER A 648 -11.05 -24.20 3.24
C SER A 648 -9.78 -23.65 3.87
N TYR A 649 -9.91 -22.95 4.99
CA TYR A 649 -8.80 -22.35 5.73
C TYR A 649 -9.16 -22.21 7.21
N MET A 650 -8.23 -22.56 8.10
CA MET A 650 -8.37 -22.38 9.55
C MET A 650 -7.02 -22.11 10.19
N THR A 651 -6.94 -21.07 11.01
CA THR A 651 -5.79 -20.77 11.87
C THR A 651 -6.29 -20.44 13.28
N CYS A 652 -5.54 -20.89 14.26
CA CYS A 652 -5.77 -20.57 15.67
C CYS A 652 -4.48 -20.02 16.29
#